data_1ea42a616bff05979fa483dc3e023677
#
_entry.id   1ea42a616bff05979fa483dc3e023677
#
_cell.length_a   1.000
_cell.length_b   1.000
_cell.length_c   1.000
_cell.angle_alpha   90.00
_cell.angle_beta   90.00
_cell.angle_gamma   90.00
#
_symmetry.space_group_name_H-M   'P 1'
#
loop_
_entity.id
_entity.type
_entity.pdbx_description
1 polymer ?
#
loop_
_entity_poly.entity_id
_entity_poly.type
_entity_poly.pdbx_seq_one_letter_code
_entity_poly.pdbx_strand_id
1 'polypeptide(L)'
;MGNTVKKFNILDEANQGFKVYHVEEMKDLFKGREDLPSYRMFSTKWGENGHIGLKQIEEEYNRSWYSCIKERWLKKKPKHEMFFYRGNIIGRKEAFEIADKVSKALLALGVKKGDEIPCCLSNVPAVGLLMLGANQIGAKLNCFGGHYDPKFIDVILKETSDKVLFVTDDEYGKIADIVKKSNVKKVVVISLADYLPENPAKCEDYEEDFDKYYHYENKAVDYVAKNKKTHMTWFQFLDKSAKFKGKIVDDNGLDTEFLVTYTSGSTRIGFPKREVHRNRSLITVGVFHDPKLCGNPAAQNLRGLALIHTDSDTDLITMISDSLFQGWSVAFEPEYDRDDFLEYLVVSKPNFCLATTNFLLKAARQYLIEKRLGSRKMPWLLAMMAVGEGCTAGEERFINTWFRQAHAGWGVNITGPVRLPIVTVGLGGGDTEHGGIYYSLFHRMNEVLKAPTLKGEAYGMMPVPYAHCCVLKKNEDGEYEECDYYENGIIVANSATTMARYKNDWEKTKALVITDKYGIDWVSCNVFGYIDKTGAIHMKDRVDSQVTLENGKTVFPYKIADEAQKDVKNLLSTVVTTAEEDGKTYFIVNFQYSPLRKDHKHDIVRALDARMKKEFPDIHDHIRYRRFAERYPFPVTGAGKRSVVEVINMGMDYTFKLENGKKVWTGKHEKAADPKKADKSFF
;
A
#
# COMPACT_ATOMS: atom_id res chain seq x y z
N MET A 1 -38.34 27.18 14.92
CA MET A 1 -37.98 26.87 13.53
C MET A 1 -36.95 25.75 13.60
N GLY A 2 -37.35 24.52 13.29
CA GLY A 2 -36.43 23.40 13.39
C GLY A 2 -35.32 23.54 12.36
N ASN A 3 -34.07 23.63 12.84
CA ASN A 3 -32.89 23.46 11.99
C ASN A 3 -32.96 22.07 11.38
N THR A 4 -33.35 21.97 10.12
CA THR A 4 -33.20 20.75 9.34
C THR A 4 -31.70 20.49 9.25
N VAL A 5 -31.22 19.53 10.04
CA VAL A 5 -29.85 19.04 9.95
C VAL A 5 -29.64 18.59 8.50
N LYS A 6 -28.70 19.21 7.81
CA LYS A 6 -28.34 18.83 6.43
C LYS A 6 -27.80 17.41 6.50
N LYS A 7 -28.47 16.45 5.86
CA LYS A 7 -28.01 15.06 5.74
C LYS A 7 -27.04 14.95 4.56
N PHE A 8 -26.08 14.07 4.67
CA PHE A 8 -25.17 13.76 3.57
C PHE A 8 -25.27 12.29 3.22
N ASN A 9 -25.74 11.99 2.02
CA ASN A 9 -25.80 10.63 1.48
C ASN A 9 -24.72 10.45 0.42
N ILE A 10 -23.73 9.58 0.69
CA ILE A 10 -22.61 9.30 -0.21
C ILE A 10 -22.97 8.33 -1.34
N LEU A 11 -24.07 7.57 -1.21
CA LEU A 11 -24.45 6.59 -2.22
C LEU A 11 -25.02 7.24 -3.48
N ASP A 12 -24.52 6.80 -4.63
CA ASP A 12 -25.05 7.09 -5.96
C ASP A 12 -25.76 5.83 -6.50
N GLU A 13 -27.06 5.74 -6.23
CA GLU A 13 -27.88 4.61 -6.64
C GLU A 13 -27.93 4.44 -8.16
N ALA A 14 -27.91 5.55 -8.93
CA ALA A 14 -28.01 5.52 -10.38
C ALA A 14 -26.78 4.89 -11.02
N ASN A 15 -25.61 5.15 -10.47
CA ASN A 15 -24.31 4.63 -10.95
C ASN A 15 -23.79 3.46 -10.12
N GLN A 16 -24.57 2.99 -9.11
CA GLN A 16 -24.20 1.92 -8.19
C GLN A 16 -22.80 2.11 -7.58
N GLY A 17 -22.55 3.31 -7.05
CA GLY A 17 -21.25 3.70 -6.54
C GLY A 17 -21.30 4.82 -5.51
N PHE A 18 -20.13 5.40 -5.24
CA PHE A 18 -20.02 6.56 -4.37
C PHE A 18 -20.04 7.87 -5.16
N LYS A 19 -20.74 8.86 -4.60
CA LYS A 19 -20.66 10.25 -5.05
C LYS A 19 -19.28 10.82 -4.75
N VAL A 20 -18.91 11.87 -5.44
CA VAL A 20 -17.72 12.64 -5.11
C VAL A 20 -17.97 13.41 -3.83
N TYR A 21 -17.01 13.37 -2.93
CA TYR A 21 -17.03 14.09 -1.67
C TYR A 21 -16.37 15.45 -1.82
N HIS A 22 -17.13 16.50 -1.56
CA HIS A 22 -16.65 17.89 -1.57
C HIS A 22 -16.43 18.35 -0.14
N VAL A 23 -15.17 18.39 0.27
CA VAL A 23 -14.75 18.81 1.61
C VAL A 23 -15.34 20.17 1.99
N GLU A 24 -15.42 21.11 1.04
CA GLU A 24 -15.94 22.46 1.27
C GLU A 24 -17.41 22.50 1.68
N GLU A 25 -18.19 21.52 1.26
CA GLU A 25 -19.63 21.43 1.56
C GLU A 25 -19.88 20.91 2.97
N MET A 26 -18.87 20.25 3.56
CA MET A 26 -18.99 19.61 4.87
C MET A 26 -18.92 20.61 6.05
N LYS A 27 -18.35 21.79 5.86
CA LYS A 27 -18.34 22.84 6.91
C LYS A 27 -19.73 23.09 7.50
N ASP A 28 -20.75 23.14 6.66
CA ASP A 28 -22.11 23.37 7.09
C ASP A 28 -22.72 22.18 7.87
N LEU A 29 -22.22 20.97 7.64
CA LEU A 29 -22.68 19.77 8.33
C LEU A 29 -22.19 19.69 9.77
N PHE A 30 -21.03 20.32 10.05
CA PHE A 30 -20.43 20.34 11.40
C PHE A 30 -20.78 21.56 12.23
N LYS A 31 -21.61 22.44 11.73
CA LYS A 31 -22.05 23.62 12.45
C LYS A 31 -22.73 23.24 13.78
N GLY A 32 -22.19 23.71 14.89
CA GLY A 32 -22.60 23.34 16.24
C GLY A 32 -21.93 22.07 16.78
N ARG A 33 -20.85 21.59 16.13
CA ARG A 33 -20.06 20.43 16.53
C ARG A 33 -18.55 20.73 16.50
N GLU A 34 -18.21 21.98 16.74
CA GLU A 34 -16.85 22.50 16.62
C GLU A 34 -15.87 21.89 17.64
N ASP A 35 -16.40 21.23 18.68
CA ASP A 35 -15.61 20.55 19.71
C ASP A 35 -15.20 19.12 19.33
N LEU A 36 -15.83 18.53 18.32
CA LEU A 36 -15.54 17.17 17.89
C LEU A 36 -14.16 17.04 17.23
N PRO A 37 -13.45 15.90 17.43
CA PRO A 37 -12.14 15.66 16.85
C PRO A 37 -12.08 15.83 15.34
N SER A 38 -13.08 15.33 14.60
CA SER A 38 -13.15 15.42 13.13
C SER A 38 -13.31 16.86 12.64
N TYR A 39 -14.08 17.69 13.34
CA TYR A 39 -14.22 19.10 13.01
C TYR A 39 -12.91 19.86 13.20
N ARG A 40 -12.22 19.64 14.32
CA ARG A 40 -10.92 20.29 14.58
C ARG A 40 -9.86 19.85 13.59
N MET A 41 -9.87 18.58 13.16
CA MET A 41 -9.01 18.08 12.10
C MET A 41 -9.26 18.84 10.79
N PHE A 42 -10.52 19.13 10.51
CA PHE A 42 -10.96 19.88 9.33
C PHE A 42 -10.63 21.38 9.40
N SER A 43 -10.79 21.99 10.58
CA SER A 43 -10.58 23.44 10.80
C SER A 43 -9.13 23.79 11.03
N THR A 44 -8.28 22.83 11.48
CA THR A 44 -6.86 23.10 11.65
C THR A 44 -6.21 23.33 10.29
N LYS A 45 -5.56 24.48 10.18
CA LYS A 45 -4.59 25.01 9.17
C LYS A 45 -4.37 24.32 7.83
N TRP A 46 -4.81 23.07 7.66
CA TRP A 46 -4.69 22.32 6.42
C TRP A 46 -5.81 22.65 5.43
N GLY A 47 -7.02 22.93 5.90
CA GLY A 47 -8.17 23.27 5.06
C GLY A 47 -8.32 24.76 4.73
N GLU A 48 -7.82 25.67 5.57
CA GLU A 48 -8.07 27.14 5.41
C GLU A 48 -6.90 27.92 4.79
N ASN A 49 -5.67 27.42 4.87
CA ASN A 49 -4.47 28.20 4.54
C ASN A 49 -3.63 27.61 3.41
N GLY A 50 -4.17 27.53 2.21
CA GLY A 50 -3.37 27.39 1.00
C GLY A 50 -3.45 26.04 0.28
N HIS A 51 -4.50 25.26 0.49
CA HIS A 51 -4.81 24.10 -0.33
C HIS A 51 -5.81 24.46 -1.43
N ILE A 52 -5.55 23.97 -2.62
CA ILE A 52 -6.52 23.96 -3.72
C ILE A 52 -7.72 23.14 -3.24
N GLY A 53 -8.88 23.79 -3.08
CA GLY A 53 -10.13 23.10 -2.75
C GLY A 53 -10.56 22.16 -3.88
N LEU A 54 -11.42 21.16 -3.60
CA LEU A 54 -11.89 20.25 -4.64
C LEU A 54 -12.59 20.95 -5.78
N LYS A 55 -13.34 22.02 -5.51
CA LYS A 55 -13.95 22.87 -6.57
C LYS A 55 -12.91 23.45 -7.51
N GLN A 56 -11.80 23.97 -6.97
CA GLN A 56 -10.71 24.48 -7.78
C GLN A 56 -10.02 23.35 -8.59
N ILE A 57 -9.89 22.15 -8.02
CA ILE A 57 -9.40 20.97 -8.78
C ILE A 57 -10.35 20.67 -9.94
N GLU A 58 -11.65 20.72 -9.73
CA GLU A 58 -12.65 20.51 -10.79
C GLU A 58 -12.57 21.59 -11.90
N GLU A 59 -12.36 22.81 -11.53
CA GLU A 59 -12.23 23.92 -12.48
C GLU A 59 -10.91 23.85 -13.27
N GLU A 60 -9.79 23.58 -12.60
CA GLU A 60 -8.45 23.66 -13.20
C GLU A 60 -7.97 22.34 -13.83
N TYR A 61 -8.46 21.18 -13.35
CA TYR A 61 -7.94 19.86 -13.71
C TYR A 61 -8.99 18.90 -14.29
N ASN A 62 -10.18 19.39 -14.68
CA ASN A 62 -11.20 18.53 -15.31
C ASN A 62 -10.81 18.08 -16.71
N ARG A 63 -9.80 17.20 -16.77
CA ARG A 63 -9.26 16.59 -17.99
C ARG A 63 -8.61 15.26 -17.66
N SER A 64 -8.07 14.57 -18.66
CA SER A 64 -7.35 13.31 -18.43
C SER A 64 -6.12 13.50 -17.55
N TRP A 65 -5.76 12.49 -16.79
CA TRP A 65 -4.49 12.43 -16.04
C TRP A 65 -3.29 12.58 -16.98
N TYR A 66 -3.33 11.95 -18.17
CA TYR A 66 -2.34 12.13 -19.24
C TYR A 66 -2.11 13.60 -19.58
N SER A 67 -3.19 14.34 -19.87
CA SER A 67 -3.11 15.75 -20.23
C SER A 67 -2.57 16.61 -19.10
N CYS A 68 -2.96 16.34 -17.84
CA CYS A 68 -2.43 17.04 -16.68
C CYS A 68 -0.90 16.94 -16.59
N ILE A 69 -0.36 15.73 -16.70
CA ILE A 69 1.09 15.50 -16.61
C ILE A 69 1.82 16.12 -17.82
N LYS A 70 1.28 15.92 -19.03
CA LYS A 70 1.88 16.42 -20.27
C LYS A 70 2.01 17.94 -20.27
N GLU A 71 0.95 18.65 -19.94
CA GLU A 71 0.94 20.12 -19.90
C GLU A 71 1.88 20.66 -18.82
N ARG A 72 1.90 19.99 -17.68
CA ARG A 72 2.70 20.41 -16.54
C ARG A 72 4.20 20.28 -16.79
N TRP A 73 4.66 19.20 -17.41
CA TRP A 73 6.06 18.84 -17.38
C TRP A 73 6.75 18.82 -18.75
N LEU A 74 6.06 18.49 -19.84
CA LEU A 74 6.70 18.32 -21.15
C LEU A 74 7.36 19.61 -21.64
N LYS A 75 6.70 20.75 -21.51
CA LYS A 75 7.26 22.05 -21.95
C LYS A 75 8.40 22.53 -21.05
N LYS A 76 8.35 22.21 -19.77
CA LYS A 76 9.34 22.70 -18.78
C LYS A 76 10.68 21.96 -18.84
N LYS A 77 10.63 20.63 -18.96
CA LYS A 77 11.85 19.77 -18.91
C LYS A 77 11.68 18.55 -19.83
N PRO A 78 11.67 18.70 -21.17
CA PRO A 78 11.37 17.60 -22.09
C PRO A 78 12.39 16.45 -22.06
N LYS A 79 13.66 16.75 -21.70
CA LYS A 79 14.72 15.75 -21.63
C LYS A 79 14.91 15.15 -20.24
N HIS A 80 14.17 15.63 -19.24
CA HIS A 80 14.29 15.08 -17.90
C HIS A 80 13.81 13.62 -17.87
N GLU A 81 14.46 12.81 -17.04
CA GLU A 81 14.08 11.42 -16.79
C GLU A 81 12.60 11.32 -16.41
N MET A 82 11.87 10.43 -17.05
CA MET A 82 10.50 10.06 -16.69
C MET A 82 10.44 8.65 -16.17
N PHE A 83 11.14 7.73 -16.84
CA PHE A 83 11.25 6.34 -16.42
C PHE A 83 12.71 5.90 -16.38
N PHE A 84 13.04 5.13 -15.38
CA PHE A 84 14.35 4.51 -15.18
C PHE A 84 14.20 2.99 -15.12
N TYR A 85 15.04 2.28 -15.84
CA TYR A 85 15.03 0.82 -15.81
C TYR A 85 16.42 0.26 -16.00
N ARG A 86 17.04 -0.19 -14.90
CA ARG A 86 18.34 -0.87 -14.94
C ARG A 86 19.41 -0.09 -15.72
N GLY A 87 19.51 1.22 -15.47
CA GLY A 87 20.48 2.09 -16.15
C GLY A 87 19.96 2.74 -17.44
N ASN A 88 18.87 2.24 -18.03
CA ASN A 88 18.23 2.90 -19.15
C ASN A 88 17.30 4.02 -18.67
N ILE A 89 17.36 5.15 -19.35
CA ILE A 89 16.57 6.36 -19.04
C ILE A 89 15.66 6.67 -20.24
N ILE A 90 14.36 6.71 -19.99
CA ILE A 90 13.37 7.20 -20.95
C ILE A 90 13.00 8.63 -20.54
N GLY A 91 13.34 9.61 -21.38
CA GLY A 91 13.04 11.01 -21.14
C GLY A 91 11.55 11.34 -21.34
N ARG A 92 11.10 12.46 -20.77
CA ARG A 92 9.66 12.85 -20.84
C ARG A 92 9.15 12.96 -22.28
N LYS A 93 9.91 13.60 -23.19
CA LYS A 93 9.51 13.74 -24.59
C LYS A 93 9.32 12.37 -25.23
N GLU A 94 10.29 11.50 -25.09
CA GLU A 94 10.25 10.14 -25.61
C GLU A 94 9.08 9.33 -25.02
N ALA A 95 8.86 9.40 -23.70
CA ALA A 95 7.76 8.72 -23.05
C ALA A 95 6.39 9.16 -23.60
N PHE A 96 6.18 10.45 -23.82
CA PHE A 96 4.93 10.94 -24.43
C PHE A 96 4.80 10.58 -25.92
N GLU A 97 5.90 10.51 -26.67
CA GLU A 97 5.88 10.03 -28.06
C GLU A 97 5.52 8.54 -28.13
N ILE A 98 6.03 7.73 -27.18
CA ILE A 98 5.65 6.32 -27.07
C ILE A 98 4.20 6.19 -26.60
N ALA A 99 3.76 6.98 -25.62
CA ALA A 99 2.36 6.98 -25.16
C ALA A 99 1.38 7.32 -26.29
N ASP A 100 1.72 8.28 -27.15
CA ASP A 100 0.93 8.59 -28.35
C ASP A 100 0.89 7.40 -29.34
N LYS A 101 2.00 6.62 -29.47
CA LYS A 101 1.99 5.36 -30.24
C LYS A 101 1.10 4.30 -29.59
N VAL A 102 1.14 4.16 -28.26
CA VAL A 102 0.26 3.26 -27.50
C VAL A 102 -1.21 3.59 -27.79
N SER A 103 -1.60 4.85 -27.65
CA SER A 103 -2.97 5.30 -27.93
C SER A 103 -3.42 4.93 -29.36
N LYS A 104 -2.58 5.24 -30.35
CA LYS A 104 -2.87 4.90 -31.76
C LYS A 104 -2.93 3.41 -32.02
N ALA A 105 -2.06 2.62 -31.37
CA ALA A 105 -2.05 1.16 -31.51
C ALA A 105 -3.30 0.54 -30.88
N LEU A 106 -3.74 1.02 -29.71
CA LEU A 106 -4.99 0.61 -29.08
C LEU A 106 -6.20 0.90 -29.98
N LEU A 107 -6.26 2.13 -30.52
CA LEU A 107 -7.32 2.51 -31.48
C LEU A 107 -7.28 1.66 -32.76
N ALA A 108 -6.09 1.32 -33.27
CA ALA A 108 -5.92 0.43 -34.43
C ALA A 108 -6.38 -1.01 -34.15
N LEU A 109 -6.35 -1.46 -32.90
CA LEU A 109 -6.91 -2.73 -32.47
C LEU A 109 -8.41 -2.67 -32.16
N GLY A 110 -9.01 -1.48 -32.29
CA GLY A 110 -10.44 -1.27 -32.10
C GLY A 110 -10.84 -0.99 -30.64
N VAL A 111 -9.89 -0.68 -29.76
CA VAL A 111 -10.18 -0.22 -28.39
C VAL A 111 -10.84 1.15 -28.47
N LYS A 112 -11.84 1.37 -27.62
CA LYS A 112 -12.63 2.60 -27.55
C LYS A 112 -12.64 3.16 -26.13
N LYS A 113 -13.05 4.41 -25.98
CA LYS A 113 -13.33 5.01 -24.66
C LYS A 113 -14.30 4.13 -23.86
N GLY A 114 -13.97 3.89 -22.60
CA GLY A 114 -14.73 3.05 -21.69
C GLY A 114 -14.45 1.55 -21.79
N ASP A 115 -13.76 1.10 -22.85
CA ASP A 115 -13.32 -0.32 -22.90
C ASP A 115 -12.36 -0.62 -21.73
N GLU A 116 -12.54 -1.77 -21.13
CA GLU A 116 -11.72 -2.24 -20.04
C GLU A 116 -10.70 -3.26 -20.54
N ILE A 117 -9.43 -2.92 -20.48
CA ILE A 117 -8.31 -3.70 -21.01
C ILE A 117 -7.73 -4.56 -19.90
N PRO A 118 -7.75 -5.91 -20.01
CA PRO A 118 -7.10 -6.78 -19.05
C PRO A 118 -5.57 -6.67 -19.13
N CYS A 119 -4.92 -6.53 -17.96
CA CYS A 119 -3.48 -6.38 -17.82
C CYS A 119 -2.96 -7.30 -16.70
N CYS A 120 -1.97 -8.13 -16.99
CA CYS A 120 -1.28 -8.98 -16.03
C CYS A 120 0.22 -8.71 -16.13
N LEU A 121 0.70 -7.72 -15.39
CA LEU A 121 1.99 -7.09 -15.64
C LEU A 121 2.87 -7.08 -14.40
N SER A 122 4.15 -7.39 -14.57
CA SER A 122 5.20 -7.00 -13.64
C SER A 122 5.62 -5.55 -13.87
N ASN A 123 6.29 -4.94 -12.90
CA ASN A 123 6.72 -3.54 -12.97
C ASN A 123 7.85 -3.33 -14.00
N VAL A 124 7.49 -2.86 -15.17
CA VAL A 124 8.40 -2.49 -16.26
C VAL A 124 7.98 -1.14 -16.86
N PRO A 125 8.83 -0.42 -17.60
CA PRO A 125 8.48 0.90 -18.17
C PRO A 125 7.22 0.89 -19.03
N ALA A 126 6.90 -0.24 -19.66
CA ALA A 126 5.68 -0.40 -20.44
C ALA A 126 4.40 -0.18 -19.62
N VAL A 127 4.41 -0.42 -18.29
CA VAL A 127 3.26 -0.13 -17.41
C VAL A 127 2.93 1.37 -17.43
N GLY A 128 3.91 2.22 -17.15
CA GLY A 128 3.69 3.67 -17.17
C GLY A 128 3.33 4.20 -18.56
N LEU A 129 3.94 3.65 -19.61
CA LEU A 129 3.64 4.00 -21.00
C LEU A 129 2.21 3.57 -21.40
N LEU A 130 1.77 2.40 -20.97
CA LEU A 130 0.41 1.90 -21.19
C LEU A 130 -0.61 2.73 -20.39
N MET A 131 -0.32 3.09 -19.14
CA MET A 131 -1.18 3.98 -18.36
C MET A 131 -1.38 5.31 -19.07
N LEU A 132 -0.32 5.95 -19.55
CA LEU A 132 -0.41 7.22 -20.28
C LEU A 132 -1.25 7.08 -21.56
N GLY A 133 -0.97 6.07 -22.37
CA GLY A 133 -1.65 5.92 -23.67
C GLY A 133 -3.10 5.48 -23.55
N ALA A 134 -3.43 4.59 -22.63
CA ALA A 134 -4.80 4.16 -22.36
C ALA A 134 -5.65 5.30 -21.76
N ASN A 135 -5.06 6.07 -20.83
CA ASN A 135 -5.73 7.21 -20.23
C ASN A 135 -6.08 8.27 -21.25
N GLN A 136 -5.18 8.56 -22.20
CA GLN A 136 -5.40 9.56 -23.26
C GLN A 136 -6.68 9.27 -24.08
N ILE A 137 -6.98 8.00 -24.34
CA ILE A 137 -8.17 7.60 -25.10
C ILE A 137 -9.38 7.23 -24.22
N GLY A 138 -9.26 7.37 -22.91
CA GLY A 138 -10.31 7.03 -21.95
C GLY A 138 -10.62 5.53 -21.84
N ALA A 139 -9.67 4.66 -22.19
CA ALA A 139 -9.75 3.24 -21.92
C ALA A 139 -9.34 2.96 -20.50
N LYS A 140 -9.96 1.95 -19.87
CA LYS A 140 -9.75 1.55 -18.49
C LYS A 140 -8.78 0.36 -18.44
N LEU A 141 -7.82 0.37 -17.54
CA LEU A 141 -6.92 -0.74 -17.29
C LEU A 141 -7.43 -1.57 -16.12
N ASN A 142 -7.57 -2.88 -16.33
CA ASN A 142 -7.87 -3.86 -15.30
C ASN A 142 -6.59 -4.64 -15.00
N CYS A 143 -5.86 -4.22 -13.96
CA CYS A 143 -4.56 -4.75 -13.62
C CYS A 143 -4.71 -5.86 -12.57
N PHE A 144 -4.59 -7.12 -12.97
CA PHE A 144 -4.75 -8.29 -12.11
C PHE A 144 -3.46 -9.11 -11.98
N GLY A 145 -3.33 -9.86 -10.87
CA GLY A 145 -2.17 -10.72 -10.61
C GLY A 145 -2.32 -12.11 -11.22
N GLY A 146 -1.26 -12.62 -11.85
CA GLY A 146 -1.22 -13.99 -12.39
C GLY A 146 -1.20 -15.08 -11.31
N HIS A 147 -1.06 -14.71 -10.05
CA HIS A 147 -1.11 -15.61 -8.89
C HIS A 147 -2.53 -15.85 -8.36
N TYR A 148 -3.57 -15.22 -8.95
CA TYR A 148 -4.95 -15.43 -8.55
C TYR A 148 -5.46 -16.83 -8.94
N ASP A 149 -6.59 -17.23 -8.31
CA ASP A 149 -7.24 -18.49 -8.69
C ASP A 149 -7.56 -18.51 -10.20
N PRO A 150 -7.23 -19.58 -10.92
CA PRO A 150 -7.49 -19.70 -12.35
C PRO A 150 -8.95 -19.44 -12.77
N LYS A 151 -9.92 -19.80 -11.92
CA LYS A 151 -11.35 -19.52 -12.18
C LYS A 151 -11.65 -18.05 -12.09
N PHE A 152 -10.96 -17.33 -11.18
CA PHE A 152 -11.13 -15.90 -11.03
C PHE A 152 -10.53 -15.13 -12.21
N ILE A 153 -9.34 -15.55 -12.68
CA ILE A 153 -8.74 -15.01 -13.90
C ILE A 153 -9.65 -15.23 -15.12
N ASP A 154 -10.24 -16.41 -15.24
CA ASP A 154 -11.20 -16.70 -16.31
C ASP A 154 -12.43 -15.76 -16.27
N VAL A 155 -12.95 -15.45 -15.08
CA VAL A 155 -14.00 -14.44 -14.90
C VAL A 155 -13.54 -13.05 -15.35
N ILE A 156 -12.35 -12.63 -14.95
CA ILE A 156 -11.79 -11.33 -15.35
C ILE A 156 -11.71 -11.22 -16.87
N LEU A 157 -11.15 -12.24 -17.56
CA LEU A 157 -11.00 -12.23 -19.01
C LEU A 157 -12.35 -12.29 -19.76
N LYS A 158 -13.41 -12.84 -19.16
CA LYS A 158 -14.76 -12.83 -19.73
C LYS A 158 -15.48 -11.51 -19.58
N GLU A 159 -15.19 -10.79 -18.50
CA GLU A 159 -15.85 -9.52 -18.16
C GLU A 159 -15.14 -8.27 -18.73
N THR A 160 -13.92 -8.43 -19.24
CA THR A 160 -13.12 -7.36 -19.84
C THR A 160 -13.22 -7.36 -21.37
N SER A 161 -12.60 -6.37 -22.00
CA SER A 161 -12.58 -6.28 -23.46
C SER A 161 -11.84 -7.48 -24.08
N ASP A 162 -12.46 -8.14 -25.06
CA ASP A 162 -11.88 -9.24 -25.82
C ASP A 162 -10.82 -8.80 -26.85
N LYS A 163 -10.58 -7.49 -27.01
CA LYS A 163 -9.74 -6.95 -28.08
C LYS A 163 -8.27 -7.22 -27.90
N VAL A 164 -7.77 -6.97 -26.69
CA VAL A 164 -6.34 -7.10 -26.36
C VAL A 164 -6.12 -7.36 -24.88
N LEU A 165 -5.22 -8.27 -24.56
CA LEU A 165 -4.62 -8.51 -23.24
C LEU A 165 -3.16 -8.06 -23.28
N PHE A 166 -2.72 -7.33 -22.25
CA PHE A 166 -1.31 -7.08 -22.00
C PHE A 166 -0.80 -7.95 -20.87
N VAL A 167 0.35 -8.59 -21.09
CA VAL A 167 0.93 -9.51 -20.11
C VAL A 167 2.46 -9.49 -20.23
N THR A 168 3.17 -9.52 -19.10
CA THR A 168 4.63 -9.69 -19.11
C THR A 168 4.99 -11.17 -19.29
N ASP A 169 6.17 -11.45 -19.83
CA ASP A 169 6.58 -12.80 -20.22
C ASP A 169 6.78 -13.76 -19.03
N ASP A 170 7.08 -13.24 -17.84
CA ASP A 170 7.12 -13.97 -16.58
C ASP A 170 5.70 -14.36 -16.09
N GLU A 171 4.74 -13.46 -16.24
CA GLU A 171 3.33 -13.68 -15.86
C GLU A 171 2.58 -14.54 -16.90
N TYR A 172 2.91 -14.41 -18.20
CA TYR A 172 2.24 -15.16 -19.26
C TYR A 172 2.33 -16.67 -19.06
N GLY A 173 3.48 -17.16 -18.58
CA GLY A 173 3.66 -18.58 -18.29
C GLY A 173 2.66 -19.14 -17.28
N LYS A 174 2.22 -18.32 -16.33
CA LYS A 174 1.26 -18.71 -15.28
C LYS A 174 -0.18 -18.81 -15.79
N ILE A 175 -0.55 -17.98 -16.77
CA ILE A 175 -1.94 -17.83 -17.24
C ILE A 175 -2.19 -18.31 -18.67
N ALA A 176 -1.16 -18.81 -19.38
CA ALA A 176 -1.23 -19.17 -20.81
C ALA A 176 -2.37 -20.10 -21.16
N ASP A 177 -2.66 -21.10 -20.33
CA ASP A 177 -3.72 -22.09 -20.59
C ASP A 177 -5.13 -21.50 -20.39
N ILE A 178 -5.27 -20.50 -19.54
CA ILE A 178 -6.52 -19.76 -19.34
C ILE A 178 -6.74 -18.84 -20.55
N VAL A 179 -5.69 -18.12 -20.97
CA VAL A 179 -5.72 -17.22 -22.14
C VAL A 179 -6.10 -17.97 -23.42
N LYS A 180 -5.56 -19.18 -23.66
CA LYS A 180 -5.91 -20.03 -24.81
C LYS A 180 -7.39 -20.39 -24.86
N LYS A 181 -8.05 -20.50 -23.71
CA LYS A 181 -9.48 -20.84 -23.60
C LYS A 181 -10.39 -19.62 -23.59
N SER A 182 -9.82 -18.42 -23.46
CA SER A 182 -10.56 -17.16 -23.42
C SER A 182 -10.94 -16.67 -24.81
N ASN A 183 -11.79 -15.63 -24.86
CA ASN A 183 -12.21 -14.95 -26.09
C ASN A 183 -11.24 -13.83 -26.52
N VAL A 184 -10.10 -13.67 -25.87
CA VAL A 184 -9.13 -12.61 -26.14
C VAL A 184 -8.58 -12.75 -27.57
N LYS A 185 -8.74 -11.70 -28.37
CA LYS A 185 -8.37 -11.72 -29.80
C LYS A 185 -6.89 -11.48 -30.03
N LYS A 186 -6.27 -10.63 -29.22
CA LYS A 186 -4.85 -10.27 -29.31
C LYS A 186 -4.21 -10.29 -27.93
N VAL A 187 -2.98 -10.77 -27.88
CA VAL A 187 -2.15 -10.78 -26.68
C VAL A 187 -0.86 -10.03 -27.00
N VAL A 188 -0.57 -9.02 -26.23
CA VAL A 188 0.70 -8.30 -26.27
C VAL A 188 1.56 -8.85 -25.15
N VAL A 189 2.63 -9.54 -25.51
CA VAL A 189 3.59 -10.05 -24.53
C VAL A 189 4.75 -9.09 -24.44
N ILE A 190 4.94 -8.54 -23.23
CA ILE A 190 5.97 -7.59 -22.88
C ILE A 190 7.10 -8.37 -22.21
N SER A 191 8.34 -8.19 -22.67
CA SER A 191 9.46 -8.83 -22.00
C SER A 191 10.00 -8.00 -20.87
N LEU A 192 10.44 -8.66 -19.78
CA LEU A 192 11.24 -8.01 -18.75
C LEU A 192 12.56 -7.47 -19.33
N ALA A 193 13.03 -8.00 -20.46
CA ALA A 193 14.20 -7.50 -21.17
C ALA A 193 13.90 -6.27 -22.04
N ASP A 194 12.62 -5.95 -22.30
CA ASP A 194 12.27 -4.74 -23.03
C ASP A 194 12.76 -3.50 -22.25
N TYR A 195 13.35 -2.54 -22.95
CA TYR A 195 13.96 -1.36 -22.34
C TYR A 195 15.20 -1.57 -21.46
N LEU A 196 15.79 -2.78 -21.39
CA LEU A 196 17.14 -2.91 -20.84
C LEU A 196 18.17 -2.17 -21.70
N PRO A 197 19.24 -1.61 -21.11
CA PRO A 197 20.33 -1.06 -21.89
C PRO A 197 21.07 -2.16 -22.67
N GLU A 198 21.47 -1.89 -23.91
CA GLU A 198 22.26 -2.82 -24.70
C GLU A 198 23.61 -3.18 -24.03
N ASN A 199 24.17 -2.25 -23.28
CA ASN A 199 25.42 -2.43 -22.54
C ASN A 199 25.30 -1.78 -21.16
N PRO A 200 24.88 -2.54 -20.14
CA PRO A 200 24.72 -2.04 -18.77
C PRO A 200 25.97 -1.37 -18.21
N ALA A 201 27.16 -1.90 -18.49
CA ALA A 201 28.42 -1.38 -17.99
C ALA A 201 28.77 0.05 -18.46
N LYS A 202 28.06 0.58 -19.46
CA LYS A 202 28.19 1.97 -19.92
C LYS A 202 27.23 2.93 -19.24
N CYS A 203 26.30 2.43 -18.46
CA CYS A 203 25.32 3.26 -17.75
C CYS A 203 25.97 3.92 -16.52
N GLU A 204 25.63 5.17 -16.25
CA GLU A 204 26.17 5.94 -15.12
C GLU A 204 25.87 5.28 -13.76
N ASP A 205 24.71 4.68 -13.63
CA ASP A 205 24.24 4.04 -12.41
C ASP A 205 24.56 2.54 -12.33
N TYR A 206 25.39 1.99 -13.23
CA TYR A 206 25.72 0.57 -13.23
C TYR A 206 26.47 0.14 -11.97
N GLU A 207 26.08 -0.99 -11.42
CA GLU A 207 26.65 -1.60 -10.22
C GLU A 207 27.18 -3.00 -10.55
N GLU A 208 28.49 -3.12 -10.77
CA GLU A 208 29.15 -4.35 -11.23
C GLU A 208 28.88 -5.54 -10.30
N ASP A 209 28.88 -5.33 -8.97
CA ASP A 209 28.60 -6.37 -7.97
C ASP A 209 27.19 -6.97 -8.11
N PHE A 210 26.30 -6.29 -8.84
CA PHE A 210 24.89 -6.63 -9.03
C PHE A 210 24.51 -6.85 -10.49
N ASP A 211 25.47 -7.20 -11.33
CA ASP A 211 25.29 -7.39 -12.79
C ASP A 211 24.11 -8.29 -13.15
N LYS A 212 23.85 -9.33 -12.34
CA LYS A 212 22.70 -10.26 -12.56
C LYS A 212 21.35 -9.56 -12.70
N TYR A 213 21.15 -8.39 -12.10
CA TYR A 213 19.89 -7.65 -12.16
C TYR A 213 19.73 -6.84 -13.46
N TYR A 214 20.74 -6.75 -14.29
CA TYR A 214 20.71 -6.04 -15.57
C TYR A 214 20.41 -6.96 -16.75
N HIS A 215 20.17 -8.24 -16.50
CA HIS A 215 19.99 -9.25 -17.55
C HIS A 215 18.72 -10.06 -17.33
N TYR A 216 17.80 -9.95 -18.28
CA TYR A 216 16.60 -10.77 -18.35
C TYR A 216 16.53 -11.48 -19.71
N GLU A 217 16.07 -12.72 -19.71
CA GLU A 217 15.79 -13.47 -20.93
C GLU A 217 14.52 -12.93 -21.60
N ASN A 218 14.56 -12.68 -22.90
CA ASN A 218 13.38 -12.26 -23.65
C ASN A 218 12.54 -13.48 -24.07
N LYS A 219 11.66 -13.93 -23.19
CA LYS A 219 10.74 -15.04 -23.45
C LYS A 219 9.53 -14.64 -24.33
N ALA A 220 9.26 -13.35 -24.47
CA ALA A 220 8.14 -12.84 -25.26
C ALA A 220 8.25 -13.26 -26.74
N VAL A 221 9.47 -13.27 -27.29
CA VAL A 221 9.73 -13.71 -28.69
C VAL A 221 9.28 -15.14 -28.91
N ASP A 222 9.57 -16.05 -27.98
CA ASP A 222 9.20 -17.47 -28.07
C ASP A 222 7.70 -17.68 -27.96
N TYR A 223 7.04 -16.97 -27.03
CA TYR A 223 5.58 -17.04 -26.90
C TYR A 223 4.87 -16.53 -28.16
N VAL A 224 5.36 -15.46 -28.75
CA VAL A 224 4.83 -14.88 -29.98
C VAL A 224 5.10 -15.82 -31.17
N ALA A 225 6.29 -16.41 -31.27
CA ALA A 225 6.65 -17.36 -32.33
C ALA A 225 5.71 -18.59 -32.37
N LYS A 226 5.30 -19.09 -31.20
CA LYS A 226 4.36 -20.21 -31.06
C LYS A 226 2.92 -19.83 -31.37
N ASN A 227 2.55 -18.54 -31.30
CA ASN A 227 1.16 -18.05 -31.40
C ASN A 227 1.01 -16.86 -32.38
N LYS A 228 1.72 -16.84 -33.50
CA LYS A 228 1.86 -15.70 -34.46
C LYS A 228 0.55 -15.02 -34.90
N LYS A 229 -0.58 -15.73 -34.89
CA LYS A 229 -1.88 -15.18 -35.34
C LYS A 229 -2.51 -14.27 -34.27
N THR A 230 -2.28 -14.54 -33.03
CA THR A 230 -2.94 -13.89 -31.90
C THR A 230 -1.99 -13.09 -31.02
N HIS A 231 -0.71 -13.44 -30.95
CA HIS A 231 0.27 -12.81 -30.10
C HIS A 231 1.19 -11.85 -30.87
N MET A 232 1.66 -10.83 -30.17
CA MET A 232 2.66 -9.89 -30.65
C MET A 232 3.52 -9.40 -29.48
N THR A 233 4.77 -9.01 -29.75
CA THR A 233 5.63 -8.36 -28.75
C THR A 233 5.19 -6.93 -28.54
N TRP A 234 5.71 -6.30 -27.46
CA TRP A 234 5.46 -4.88 -27.16
C TRP A 234 5.81 -3.97 -28.34
N PHE A 235 6.97 -4.12 -28.94
CA PHE A 235 7.38 -3.28 -30.08
C PHE A 235 6.53 -3.53 -31.33
N GLN A 236 6.16 -4.79 -31.61
CA GLN A 236 5.20 -5.09 -32.70
C GLN A 236 3.81 -4.48 -32.44
N PHE A 237 3.40 -4.37 -31.17
CA PHE A 237 2.19 -3.63 -30.81
C PHE A 237 2.35 -2.13 -31.11
N LEU A 238 3.46 -1.51 -30.70
CA LEU A 238 3.73 -0.10 -30.98
C LEU A 238 3.72 0.21 -32.49
N ASP A 239 4.20 -0.72 -33.33
CA ASP A 239 4.18 -0.59 -34.79
C ASP A 239 2.74 -0.57 -35.38
N LYS A 240 1.75 -1.10 -34.65
CA LYS A 240 0.35 -0.98 -35.08
C LYS A 240 -0.13 0.46 -35.11
N SER A 241 0.51 1.37 -34.38
CA SER A 241 0.20 2.81 -34.40
C SER A 241 0.19 3.38 -35.80
N ALA A 242 1.04 2.88 -36.69
CA ALA A 242 1.09 3.32 -38.11
C ALA A 242 -0.21 3.04 -38.90
N LYS A 243 -1.04 2.11 -38.42
CA LYS A 243 -2.33 1.76 -39.07
C LYS A 243 -3.45 2.72 -38.71
N PHE A 244 -3.34 3.43 -37.60
CA PHE A 244 -4.32 4.41 -37.20
C PHE A 244 -4.05 5.75 -37.90
N LYS A 245 -4.99 6.21 -38.75
CA LYS A 245 -4.87 7.47 -39.52
C LYS A 245 -5.73 8.59 -38.95
N GLY A 246 -6.49 8.31 -37.89
CA GLY A 246 -7.36 9.29 -37.26
C GLY A 246 -6.59 10.24 -36.31
N LYS A 247 -7.34 11.18 -35.73
CA LYS A 247 -6.86 12.04 -34.64
C LYS A 247 -7.19 11.36 -33.32
N ILE A 248 -6.24 11.38 -32.36
CA ILE A 248 -6.52 10.99 -31.00
C ILE A 248 -7.42 12.06 -30.37
N VAL A 249 -8.51 11.65 -29.77
CA VAL A 249 -9.44 12.54 -29.06
C VAL A 249 -9.25 12.25 -27.56
N ASP A 250 -8.88 13.27 -26.82
CA ASP A 250 -8.81 13.26 -25.35
C ASP A 250 -9.94 14.17 -24.83
N ASP A 251 -11.09 13.58 -24.61
CA ASP A 251 -12.29 14.21 -24.05
C ASP A 251 -12.64 13.66 -22.66
N ASN A 252 -11.63 13.22 -21.93
CA ASN A 252 -11.75 12.61 -20.62
C ASN A 252 -11.70 13.67 -19.52
N GLY A 253 -12.49 13.47 -18.47
CA GLY A 253 -12.53 14.32 -17.28
C GLY A 253 -12.13 13.58 -16.02
N LEU A 254 -12.26 14.30 -14.90
CA LEU A 254 -11.97 13.77 -13.55
C LEU A 254 -12.76 12.50 -13.22
N ASP A 255 -14.02 12.40 -13.67
CA ASP A 255 -14.91 11.28 -13.33
C ASP A 255 -14.83 10.12 -14.33
N THR A 256 -13.95 10.21 -15.35
CA THR A 256 -13.67 9.07 -16.22
C THR A 256 -13.03 7.95 -15.41
N GLU A 257 -13.65 6.77 -15.42
CA GLU A 257 -13.09 5.57 -14.80
C GLU A 257 -11.83 5.14 -15.56
N PHE A 258 -10.77 4.82 -14.83
CA PHE A 258 -9.48 4.54 -15.45
C PHE A 258 -8.82 3.25 -14.98
N LEU A 259 -8.82 2.96 -13.69
CA LEU A 259 -8.16 1.78 -13.15
C LEU A 259 -9.16 0.83 -12.48
N VAL A 260 -8.91 -0.46 -12.63
CA VAL A 260 -9.46 -1.50 -11.76
C VAL A 260 -8.29 -2.15 -11.06
N THR A 261 -8.28 -2.03 -9.74
CA THR A 261 -7.27 -2.60 -8.85
C THR A 261 -7.91 -3.64 -7.92
N TYR A 262 -7.09 -4.28 -7.11
CA TYR A 262 -7.53 -5.42 -6.31
C TYR A 262 -7.07 -5.28 -4.87
N THR A 263 -7.94 -5.66 -3.93
CA THR A 263 -7.54 -5.74 -2.52
C THR A 263 -6.52 -6.84 -2.31
N SER A 264 -5.72 -6.74 -1.24
CA SER A 264 -4.69 -7.74 -0.90
C SER A 264 -5.21 -9.14 -0.54
N GLY A 265 -6.53 -9.38 -0.65
CA GLY A 265 -7.13 -10.72 -0.49
C GLY A 265 -7.04 -11.30 0.92
N SER A 266 -6.93 -10.48 1.96
CA SER A 266 -6.78 -10.93 3.36
C SER A 266 -7.91 -11.82 3.87
N THR A 267 -9.09 -11.76 3.25
CA THR A 267 -10.29 -12.53 3.67
C THR A 267 -10.56 -13.76 2.82
N ARG A 268 -10.11 -13.82 1.56
CA ARG A 268 -10.27 -14.97 0.67
C ARG A 268 -9.13 -15.05 -0.32
N ILE A 269 -8.22 -15.97 -0.07
CA ILE A 269 -7.04 -16.20 -0.92
C ILE A 269 -7.47 -16.49 -2.37
N GLY A 270 -6.86 -15.79 -3.32
CA GLY A 270 -7.07 -16.00 -4.77
C GLY A 270 -8.33 -15.34 -5.37
N PHE A 271 -9.19 -14.72 -4.56
CA PHE A 271 -10.42 -14.06 -5.01
C PHE A 271 -10.54 -12.65 -4.38
N PRO A 272 -9.65 -11.71 -4.70
CA PRO A 272 -9.70 -10.37 -4.14
C PRO A 272 -10.93 -9.59 -4.62
N LYS A 273 -11.31 -8.55 -3.85
CA LYS A 273 -12.32 -7.58 -4.29
C LYS A 273 -11.72 -6.71 -5.39
N ARG A 274 -12.55 -6.25 -6.32
CA ARG A 274 -12.16 -5.43 -7.47
C ARG A 274 -12.69 -4.02 -7.30
N GLU A 275 -11.82 -3.04 -7.36
CA GLU A 275 -12.10 -1.63 -7.10
C GLU A 275 -11.91 -0.79 -8.32
N VAL A 276 -12.90 0.07 -8.59
CA VAL A 276 -12.88 0.96 -9.75
C VAL A 276 -12.47 2.36 -9.31
N HIS A 277 -11.41 2.88 -9.90
CA HIS A 277 -10.90 4.23 -9.64
C HIS A 277 -11.11 5.15 -10.84
N ARG A 278 -11.37 6.44 -10.54
CA ARG A 278 -11.52 7.51 -11.53
C ARG A 278 -10.21 8.28 -11.71
N ASN A 279 -10.09 9.04 -12.79
CA ASN A 279 -8.98 10.00 -12.96
C ASN A 279 -8.84 10.93 -11.75
N ARG A 280 -9.94 11.25 -11.09
CA ARG A 280 -10.00 12.08 -9.88
C ARG A 280 -9.05 11.56 -8.79
N SER A 281 -9.02 10.26 -8.55
CA SER A 281 -8.13 9.67 -7.54
C SER A 281 -6.65 9.99 -7.84
N LEU A 282 -6.23 9.80 -9.08
CA LEU A 282 -4.84 10.03 -9.49
C LEU A 282 -4.46 11.52 -9.45
N ILE A 283 -5.34 12.37 -9.97
CA ILE A 283 -5.11 13.82 -10.07
C ILE A 283 -5.13 14.46 -8.69
N THR A 284 -6.07 14.09 -7.82
CA THR A 284 -6.19 14.67 -6.48
C THR A 284 -4.95 14.38 -5.65
N VAL A 285 -4.47 13.12 -5.63
CA VAL A 285 -3.23 12.76 -4.94
C VAL A 285 -2.09 13.63 -5.42
N GLY A 286 -1.91 13.74 -6.75
CA GLY A 286 -0.83 14.52 -7.34
C GLY A 286 -0.91 16.02 -7.03
N VAL A 287 -2.10 16.62 -7.11
CA VAL A 287 -2.29 18.06 -6.83
C VAL A 287 -1.99 18.39 -5.37
N PHE A 288 -2.45 17.58 -4.43
CA PHE A 288 -2.26 17.88 -3.01
C PHE A 288 -0.85 17.63 -2.50
N HIS A 289 -0.10 16.72 -3.09
CA HIS A 289 1.30 16.53 -2.73
C HIS A 289 2.23 17.62 -3.30
N ASP A 290 1.83 18.31 -4.37
CA ASP A 290 2.63 19.29 -5.10
C ASP A 290 3.06 20.54 -4.30
N PRO A 291 2.19 21.24 -3.57
CA PRO A 291 2.52 22.60 -3.09
C PRO A 291 3.64 22.66 -2.06
N LYS A 292 3.91 21.63 -1.33
CA LYS A 292 4.81 21.65 -0.16
C LYS A 292 6.12 20.90 -0.34
N LEU A 293 6.10 19.81 -1.09
CA LEU A 293 7.30 19.01 -1.34
C LEU A 293 7.96 19.36 -2.67
N CYS A 294 7.22 19.84 -3.64
CA CYS A 294 7.61 19.91 -5.05
C CYS A 294 7.67 21.32 -5.64
N GLY A 295 7.22 22.35 -4.92
CA GLY A 295 7.53 23.74 -5.25
C GLY A 295 9.02 24.07 -5.12
N ASN A 296 9.78 23.20 -4.46
CA ASN A 296 11.24 23.31 -4.38
C ASN A 296 11.87 22.64 -5.62
N PRO A 297 12.64 23.37 -6.43
CA PRO A 297 13.34 22.81 -7.60
C PRO A 297 14.20 21.59 -7.29
N ALA A 298 14.76 21.48 -6.09
CA ALA A 298 15.54 20.32 -5.65
C ALA A 298 14.69 19.04 -5.50
N ALA A 299 13.40 19.16 -5.19
CA ALA A 299 12.51 18.03 -5.08
C ALA A 299 12.00 17.51 -6.43
N GLN A 300 12.20 18.25 -7.52
CA GLN A 300 11.74 17.87 -8.87
C GLN A 300 12.63 16.84 -9.59
N ASN A 301 13.75 16.45 -8.99
CA ASN A 301 14.71 15.49 -9.55
C ASN A 301 14.73 14.19 -8.74
N LEU A 302 13.64 13.86 -8.05
CA LEU A 302 13.56 12.65 -7.27
C LEU A 302 13.17 11.46 -8.14
N ARG A 303 13.54 10.27 -7.70
CA ARG A 303 13.20 8.98 -8.31
C ARG A 303 12.42 8.15 -7.31
N GLY A 304 11.19 7.78 -7.67
CA GLY A 304 10.39 6.80 -6.94
C GLY A 304 10.68 5.38 -7.44
N LEU A 305 10.44 4.37 -6.62
CA LEU A 305 10.58 2.95 -7.00
C LEU A 305 9.21 2.28 -7.03
N ALA A 306 8.73 1.91 -8.21
CA ALA A 306 7.58 1.03 -8.42
C ALA A 306 8.05 -0.42 -8.23
N LEU A 307 7.62 -1.02 -7.14
CA LEU A 307 8.02 -2.35 -6.69
C LEU A 307 6.81 -3.22 -6.33
N ILE A 308 5.75 -2.61 -5.77
CA ILE A 308 4.56 -3.32 -5.34
C ILE A 308 3.85 -3.88 -6.58
N HIS A 309 3.13 -4.99 -6.45
CA HIS A 309 2.40 -5.55 -7.60
C HIS A 309 1.48 -4.54 -8.28
N THR A 310 1.44 -4.55 -9.60
CA THR A 310 0.63 -3.65 -10.43
C THR A 310 -0.89 -3.84 -10.27
N ASP A 311 -1.33 -4.86 -9.57
CA ASP A 311 -2.73 -5.05 -9.19
C ASP A 311 -3.16 -4.18 -7.99
N SER A 312 -2.20 -3.47 -7.36
CA SER A 312 -2.42 -2.60 -6.21
C SER A 312 -2.58 -1.13 -6.62
N ASP A 313 -3.54 -0.44 -6.02
CA ASP A 313 -3.69 1.02 -6.07
C ASP A 313 -2.44 1.75 -5.54
N THR A 314 -1.80 1.18 -4.53
CA THR A 314 -0.58 1.73 -3.93
C THR A 314 0.54 1.87 -4.94
N ASP A 315 0.70 0.92 -5.86
CA ASP A 315 1.72 1.02 -6.92
C ASP A 315 1.27 1.97 -8.03
N LEU A 316 0.08 1.76 -8.58
CA LEU A 316 -0.38 2.52 -9.76
C LEU A 316 -0.74 3.97 -9.43
N ILE A 317 -1.43 4.22 -8.32
CA ILE A 317 -1.90 5.56 -7.95
C ILE A 317 -0.85 6.30 -7.12
N THR A 318 -0.39 5.67 -6.01
CA THR A 318 0.46 6.37 -5.05
C THR A 318 1.92 6.39 -5.48
N MET A 319 2.45 5.35 -6.14
CA MET A 319 3.84 5.37 -6.57
C MET A 319 4.01 5.90 -8.00
N ILE A 320 3.38 5.28 -8.99
CA ILE A 320 3.60 5.66 -10.40
C ILE A 320 2.93 7.00 -10.71
N SER A 321 1.62 7.11 -10.47
CA SER A 321 0.86 8.29 -10.86
C SER A 321 1.30 9.55 -10.10
N ASP A 322 1.45 9.46 -8.78
CA ASP A 322 1.86 10.60 -7.97
C ASP A 322 3.28 11.06 -8.34
N SER A 323 4.24 10.14 -8.45
CA SER A 323 5.61 10.48 -8.89
C SER A 323 5.62 11.25 -10.21
N LEU A 324 4.87 10.78 -11.21
CA LEU A 324 4.79 11.46 -12.51
C LEU A 324 4.12 12.83 -12.41
N PHE A 325 3.10 12.95 -11.58
CA PHE A 325 2.42 14.23 -11.37
C PHE A 325 3.33 15.25 -10.67
N GLN A 326 4.15 14.79 -9.72
CA GLN A 326 5.18 15.60 -9.04
C GLN A 326 6.34 15.99 -9.98
N GLY A 327 6.47 15.34 -11.12
CA GLY A 327 7.61 15.50 -12.02
C GLY A 327 8.84 14.73 -11.59
N TRP A 328 8.67 13.74 -10.75
CA TRP A 328 9.69 12.75 -10.42
C TRP A 328 9.82 11.74 -11.56
N SER A 329 10.91 11.01 -11.56
CA SER A 329 11.02 9.80 -12.36
C SER A 329 10.54 8.58 -11.59
N VAL A 330 10.19 7.53 -12.33
CA VAL A 330 9.81 6.24 -11.76
C VAL A 330 10.84 5.20 -12.19
N ALA A 331 11.51 4.59 -11.22
CA ALA A 331 12.25 3.35 -11.44
C ALA A 331 11.32 2.16 -11.30
N PHE A 332 11.51 1.15 -12.13
CA PHE A 332 10.69 -0.05 -12.14
C PHE A 332 11.50 -1.26 -11.66
N GLU A 333 10.89 -2.06 -10.79
CA GLU A 333 11.41 -3.31 -10.31
C GLU A 333 10.41 -4.43 -10.65
N PRO A 334 10.71 -5.31 -11.62
CA PRO A 334 9.78 -6.33 -12.07
C PRO A 334 9.62 -7.47 -11.06
N GLU A 335 10.62 -7.72 -10.23
CA GLU A 335 10.63 -8.82 -9.27
C GLU A 335 10.19 -8.35 -7.90
N TYR A 336 9.12 -8.92 -7.38
CA TYR A 336 8.63 -8.65 -6.04
C TYR A 336 9.23 -9.66 -5.04
N ASP A 337 10.58 -9.59 -4.88
CA ASP A 337 11.30 -10.45 -3.95
C ASP A 337 11.83 -9.68 -2.74
N ARG A 338 11.33 -10.06 -1.58
CA ARG A 338 11.75 -9.49 -0.30
C ARG A 338 13.22 -9.77 0.01
N ASP A 339 13.74 -10.90 -0.44
CA ASP A 339 15.09 -11.31 -0.14
C ASP A 339 16.14 -10.53 -0.93
N ASP A 340 15.77 -9.98 -2.07
CA ASP A 340 16.62 -9.16 -2.94
C ASP A 340 16.28 -7.64 -2.88
N PHE A 341 15.34 -7.25 -2.01
CA PHE A 341 14.89 -5.86 -1.92
C PHE A 341 16.02 -4.87 -1.62
N LEU A 342 17.00 -5.25 -0.80
CA LEU A 342 18.11 -4.39 -0.47
C LEU A 342 19.00 -4.09 -1.69
N GLU A 343 19.18 -5.05 -2.60
CA GLU A 343 19.88 -4.91 -3.86
C GLU A 343 19.11 -4.05 -4.86
N TYR A 344 17.79 -4.20 -4.91
CA TYR A 344 16.94 -3.34 -5.75
C TYR A 344 17.13 -1.86 -5.42
N LEU A 345 17.27 -1.52 -4.12
CA LEU A 345 17.59 -0.16 -3.70
C LEU A 345 18.95 0.33 -4.20
N VAL A 346 19.90 -0.59 -4.39
CA VAL A 346 21.23 -0.23 -4.90
C VAL A 346 21.20 -0.02 -6.41
N VAL A 347 20.59 -0.93 -7.16
CA VAL A 347 20.59 -0.87 -8.63
C VAL A 347 19.64 0.18 -9.20
N SER A 348 18.57 0.51 -8.47
CA SER A 348 17.57 1.52 -8.90
C SER A 348 17.82 2.91 -8.31
N LYS A 349 18.63 3.02 -7.24
CA LYS A 349 18.96 4.27 -6.52
C LYS A 349 17.76 5.19 -6.32
N PRO A 350 16.64 4.70 -5.75
CA PRO A 350 15.46 5.53 -5.54
C PRO A 350 15.68 6.53 -4.41
N ASN A 351 15.09 7.72 -4.56
CA ASN A 351 15.03 8.69 -3.48
C ASN A 351 13.85 8.41 -2.54
N PHE A 352 12.80 7.80 -3.07
CA PHE A 352 11.58 7.48 -2.35
C PHE A 352 11.07 6.08 -2.74
N CYS A 353 10.59 5.33 -1.75
CA CYS A 353 10.00 4.01 -1.96
C CYS A 353 8.88 3.74 -0.97
N LEU A 354 7.85 3.05 -1.44
CA LEU A 354 6.82 2.42 -0.61
C LEU A 354 7.11 0.94 -0.48
N ALA A 355 7.04 0.41 0.74
CA ALA A 355 7.21 -1.03 0.96
C ALA A 355 6.42 -1.48 2.19
N THR A 356 6.08 -2.76 2.28
CA THR A 356 5.47 -3.27 3.50
C THR A 356 6.48 -3.28 4.65
N THR A 357 5.99 -3.24 5.88
CA THR A 357 6.84 -3.32 7.08
C THR A 357 7.77 -4.54 7.04
N ASN A 358 7.29 -5.66 6.51
CA ASN A 358 8.10 -6.88 6.40
C ASN A 358 9.27 -6.77 5.42
N PHE A 359 9.10 -6.07 4.30
CA PHE A 359 10.22 -5.78 3.38
C PHE A 359 11.29 -4.95 4.07
N LEU A 360 10.86 -3.90 4.78
CA LEU A 360 11.76 -3.02 5.52
C LEU A 360 12.50 -3.73 6.65
N LEU A 361 11.82 -4.60 7.38
CA LEU A 361 12.43 -5.43 8.44
C LEU A 361 13.45 -6.40 7.88
N LYS A 362 13.16 -7.04 6.75
CA LYS A 362 14.09 -7.97 6.09
C LYS A 362 15.33 -7.22 5.61
N ALA A 363 15.17 -6.09 4.93
CA ALA A 363 16.28 -5.26 4.49
C ALA A 363 17.13 -4.74 5.67
N ALA A 364 16.49 -4.25 6.73
CA ALA A 364 17.17 -3.82 7.94
C ALA A 364 18.00 -4.96 8.56
N ARG A 365 17.46 -6.18 8.60
CA ARG A 365 18.18 -7.36 9.08
C ARG A 365 19.36 -7.71 8.18
N GLN A 366 19.15 -7.78 6.88
CA GLN A 366 20.21 -8.08 5.89
C GLN A 366 21.36 -7.07 6.01
N TYR A 367 21.03 -5.79 6.15
CA TYR A 367 22.04 -4.75 6.29
C TYR A 367 22.75 -4.77 7.65
N LEU A 368 21.96 -4.79 8.76
CA LEU A 368 22.50 -4.61 10.13
C LEU A 368 23.17 -5.86 10.68
N ILE A 369 22.61 -7.04 10.41
CA ILE A 369 23.00 -8.32 11.02
C ILE A 369 23.79 -9.18 10.05
N GLU A 370 23.26 -9.40 8.85
CA GLU A 370 23.87 -10.29 7.85
C GLU A 370 25.00 -9.60 7.09
N LYS A 371 25.09 -8.27 7.17
CA LYS A 371 26.12 -7.45 6.51
C LYS A 371 26.19 -7.65 4.99
N ARG A 372 25.05 -7.93 4.35
CA ARG A 372 24.96 -8.30 2.95
C ARG A 372 25.54 -7.27 1.98
N LEU A 373 25.46 -5.95 2.32
CA LEU A 373 26.10 -4.87 1.57
C LEU A 373 27.39 -4.35 2.23
N GLY A 374 27.95 -5.07 3.20
CA GLY A 374 29.09 -4.59 3.96
C GLY A 374 28.79 -3.29 4.71
N SER A 375 29.55 -2.24 4.42
CA SER A 375 29.33 -0.90 5.00
C SER A 375 28.82 0.13 3.98
N ARG A 376 28.29 -0.34 2.84
CA ARG A 376 27.78 0.54 1.76
C ARG A 376 26.78 1.54 2.31
N LYS A 377 26.94 2.80 1.93
CA LYS A 377 26.04 3.88 2.28
C LYS A 377 25.03 4.10 1.16
N MET A 378 23.84 4.57 1.52
CA MET A 378 22.74 4.82 0.58
C MET A 378 22.24 6.27 0.75
N PRO A 379 23.08 7.29 0.52
CA PRO A 379 22.70 8.69 0.75
C PRO A 379 21.63 9.20 -0.22
N TRP A 380 21.43 8.52 -1.34
CA TRP A 380 20.35 8.80 -2.31
C TRP A 380 18.98 8.47 -1.76
N LEU A 381 18.85 7.49 -0.86
CA LEU A 381 17.59 7.06 -0.27
C LEU A 381 17.13 8.08 0.78
N LEU A 382 16.25 9.00 0.38
CA LEU A 382 15.85 10.13 1.22
C LEU A 382 14.67 9.80 2.13
N ALA A 383 13.74 8.98 1.65
CA ALA A 383 12.58 8.57 2.42
C ALA A 383 12.06 7.19 2.00
N MET A 384 11.52 6.46 2.95
CA MET A 384 10.71 5.26 2.72
C MET A 384 9.45 5.33 3.57
N MET A 385 8.36 4.78 3.07
CA MET A 385 7.13 4.63 3.85
C MET A 385 6.78 3.17 4.02
N ALA A 386 6.52 2.78 5.27
CA ALA A 386 5.89 1.51 5.58
C ALA A 386 4.39 1.63 5.32
N VAL A 387 3.88 0.81 4.41
CA VAL A 387 2.50 0.84 3.94
C VAL A 387 1.85 -0.54 3.96
N GLY A 388 0.52 -0.55 3.96
CA GLY A 388 -0.28 -1.76 3.76
C GLY A 388 -0.38 -2.71 4.95
N GLU A 389 0.40 -2.52 6.01
CA GLU A 389 0.31 -3.24 7.28
C GLU A 389 0.80 -2.38 8.44
N GLY A 390 0.40 -2.74 9.66
CA GLY A 390 0.85 -2.02 10.85
C GLY A 390 2.37 -2.12 11.07
N CYS A 391 2.94 -1.08 11.67
CA CYS A 391 4.33 -1.03 12.10
C CYS A 391 4.38 -0.71 13.60
N THR A 392 4.99 -1.59 14.38
CA THR A 392 5.14 -1.37 15.82
C THR A 392 6.30 -0.41 16.12
N ALA A 393 6.29 0.20 17.30
CA ALA A 393 7.40 1.06 17.72
C ALA A 393 8.75 0.33 17.76
N GLY A 394 8.75 -0.99 18.02
CA GLY A 394 9.94 -1.84 17.98
C GLY A 394 10.49 -2.00 16.57
N GLU A 395 9.61 -2.27 15.62
CA GLU A 395 9.92 -2.40 14.20
C GLU A 395 10.44 -1.09 13.62
N GLU A 396 9.75 0.02 13.88
CA GLU A 396 10.16 1.35 13.45
C GLU A 396 11.58 1.68 13.95
N ARG A 397 11.88 1.46 15.24
CA ARG A 397 13.24 1.66 15.79
C ARG A 397 14.30 0.81 15.11
N PHE A 398 13.97 -0.43 14.78
CA PHE A 398 14.89 -1.34 14.09
C PHE A 398 15.21 -0.84 12.68
N ILE A 399 14.18 -0.48 11.90
CA ILE A 399 14.31 0.07 10.56
C ILE A 399 15.10 1.40 10.59
N ASN A 400 14.76 2.30 11.52
CA ASN A 400 15.48 3.57 11.67
C ASN A 400 16.96 3.39 12.08
N THR A 401 17.32 2.28 12.72
CA THR A 401 18.71 1.95 13.00
C THR A 401 19.47 1.61 11.71
N TRP A 402 18.83 0.87 10.79
CA TRP A 402 19.38 0.64 9.46
C TRP A 402 19.59 1.97 8.70
N PHE A 403 18.55 2.80 8.60
CA PHE A 403 18.64 4.11 7.93
C PHE A 403 19.80 4.94 8.42
N ARG A 404 19.96 5.04 9.74
CA ARG A 404 21.06 5.78 10.34
C ARG A 404 22.42 5.22 9.98
N GLN A 405 22.62 3.89 10.01
CA GLN A 405 23.89 3.26 9.66
C GLN A 405 24.17 3.32 8.15
N ALA A 406 23.14 3.24 7.32
CA ALA A 406 23.26 3.36 5.86
C ALA A 406 23.41 4.81 5.38
N HIS A 407 23.37 5.81 6.26
CA HIS A 407 23.28 7.23 5.92
C HIS A 407 22.09 7.57 5.01
N ALA A 408 21.07 6.75 5.05
CA ALA A 408 19.78 6.98 4.40
C ALA A 408 18.92 7.98 5.19
N GLY A 409 17.86 8.47 4.57
CA GLY A 409 16.99 9.49 5.13
C GLY A 409 17.52 10.91 4.90
N TRP A 410 16.59 11.86 4.88
CA TRP A 410 16.97 13.27 4.80
C TRP A 410 17.37 13.80 6.19
N GLY A 411 18.49 14.49 6.28
CA GLY A 411 18.97 14.96 7.57
C GLY A 411 19.99 16.09 7.44
N VAL A 412 20.20 16.80 8.56
CA VAL A 412 21.16 17.90 8.68
C VAL A 412 22.39 17.42 9.45
N ASN A 413 23.56 17.72 8.94
CA ASN A 413 24.82 17.54 9.69
C ASN A 413 24.92 18.64 10.74
N ILE A 414 24.94 18.26 12.01
CA ILE A 414 25.01 19.23 13.11
C ILE A 414 26.47 19.59 13.42
N THR A 415 27.32 18.57 13.55
CA THR A 415 28.77 18.77 13.77
C THR A 415 29.53 17.52 13.33
N GLY A 416 30.47 17.65 12.40
CA GLY A 416 31.31 16.52 11.92
C GLY A 416 30.47 15.33 11.46
N PRO A 417 30.74 14.11 11.96
CA PRO A 417 30.05 12.90 11.53
C PRO A 417 28.63 12.76 12.10
N VAL A 418 28.19 13.69 12.95
CA VAL A 418 26.87 13.61 13.60
C VAL A 418 25.81 14.19 12.68
N ARG A 419 24.99 13.31 12.12
CA ARG A 419 23.82 13.64 11.30
C ARG A 419 22.55 13.48 12.12
N LEU A 420 21.75 14.55 12.19
CA LEU A 420 20.38 14.46 12.71
C LEU A 420 19.45 14.10 11.55
N PRO A 421 18.92 12.87 11.48
CA PRO A 421 17.93 12.53 10.48
C PRO A 421 16.61 13.26 10.81
N ILE A 422 16.12 14.03 9.84
CA ILE A 422 14.82 14.72 9.93
C ILE A 422 13.72 13.82 9.38
N VAL A 423 13.99 13.19 8.23
CA VAL A 423 13.12 12.21 7.61
C VAL A 423 13.79 10.84 7.72
N THR A 424 13.04 9.87 8.21
CA THR A 424 13.47 8.47 8.35
C THR A 424 12.45 7.57 7.66
N VAL A 425 12.15 6.40 8.21
CA VAL A 425 11.00 5.66 7.74
C VAL A 425 9.73 6.41 8.13
N GLY A 426 8.85 6.67 7.15
CA GLY A 426 7.50 7.19 7.37
C GLY A 426 6.50 6.05 7.52
N LEU A 427 5.30 6.37 7.97
CA LEU A 427 4.15 5.47 7.94
C LEU A 427 3.12 6.03 6.96
N GLY A 428 2.55 5.17 6.14
CA GLY A 428 1.43 5.48 5.27
C GLY A 428 0.28 4.52 5.55
N GLY A 429 -0.90 5.05 5.65
CA GLY A 429 -2.10 4.28 5.90
C GLY A 429 -3.24 4.70 4.99
N GLY A 430 -4.14 3.77 4.83
CA GLY A 430 -5.29 3.81 3.97
C GLY A 430 -5.73 2.39 3.69
N ASP A 431 -6.70 2.27 2.88
CA ASP A 431 -7.15 1.02 2.31
C ASP A 431 -7.33 1.22 0.81
N THR A 432 -7.54 0.14 0.09
CA THR A 432 -7.70 0.21 -1.36
C THR A 432 -8.98 0.98 -1.72
N GLU A 433 -9.98 0.94 -0.83
CA GLU A 433 -11.28 1.62 -1.00
C GLU A 433 -11.17 3.17 -0.96
N HIS A 434 -10.20 3.71 -0.21
CA HIS A 434 -9.99 5.17 -0.07
C HIS A 434 -8.70 5.65 -0.72
N GLY A 435 -7.75 4.76 -0.99
CA GLY A 435 -6.37 5.09 -1.29
C GLY A 435 -5.58 5.53 -0.04
N GLY A 436 -4.48 6.22 -0.23
CA GLY A 436 -3.71 6.79 0.87
C GLY A 436 -4.40 8.00 1.50
N ILE A 437 -4.95 7.87 2.69
CA ILE A 437 -5.72 8.93 3.36
C ILE A 437 -5.05 9.52 4.60
N TYR A 438 -3.99 8.92 5.10
CA TYR A 438 -3.19 9.46 6.19
C TYR A 438 -1.74 8.98 6.09
N TYR A 439 -0.80 9.83 6.49
CA TYR A 439 0.62 9.52 6.49
C TYR A 439 1.42 10.34 7.51
N SER A 440 2.62 9.90 7.82
CA SER A 440 3.60 10.67 8.55
C SER A 440 5.01 10.38 8.03
N LEU A 441 5.68 11.42 7.56
CA LEU A 441 7.09 11.37 7.13
C LEU A 441 8.05 11.83 8.23
N PHE A 442 7.54 12.46 9.30
CA PHE A 442 8.34 13.16 10.30
C PHE A 442 8.32 12.47 11.66
N HIS A 443 8.21 11.14 11.69
CA HIS A 443 8.16 10.36 12.94
C HIS A 443 9.30 10.71 13.88
N ARG A 444 10.52 10.82 13.36
CA ARG A 444 11.69 11.16 14.17
C ARG A 444 11.61 12.55 14.78
N MET A 445 11.08 13.52 14.05
CA MET A 445 10.81 14.85 14.62
C MET A 445 9.77 14.79 15.72
N ASN A 446 8.70 14.03 15.51
CA ASN A 446 7.67 13.83 16.53
C ASN A 446 8.25 13.21 17.81
N GLU A 447 9.14 12.24 17.69
CA GLU A 447 9.86 11.62 18.80
C GLU A 447 10.73 12.66 19.55
N VAL A 448 11.49 13.47 18.81
CA VAL A 448 12.35 14.51 19.37
C VAL A 448 11.53 15.60 20.06
N LEU A 449 10.41 16.01 19.46
CA LEU A 449 9.50 17.01 20.02
C LEU A 449 8.60 16.43 21.11
N LYS A 450 8.74 15.17 21.45
CA LYS A 450 7.90 14.45 22.43
C LYS A 450 6.41 14.61 22.14
N ALA A 451 6.04 14.49 20.86
CA ALA A 451 4.64 14.50 20.46
C ALA A 451 3.86 13.44 21.26
N PRO A 452 2.63 13.73 21.67
CA PRO A 452 1.86 12.83 22.52
C PRO A 452 1.57 11.51 21.79
N THR A 453 2.08 10.42 22.34
CA THR A 453 1.76 9.05 21.93
C THR A 453 1.49 8.23 23.18
N LEU A 454 0.71 7.19 23.05
CA LEU A 454 0.61 6.20 24.12
C LEU A 454 1.94 5.44 24.20
N LYS A 455 2.35 5.08 25.40
CA LYS A 455 3.64 4.43 25.62
C LYS A 455 3.69 3.08 24.89
N GLY A 456 4.73 2.88 24.10
CA GLY A 456 4.91 1.66 23.30
C GLY A 456 4.29 1.67 21.92
N GLU A 457 3.52 2.69 21.56
CA GLU A 457 2.94 2.85 20.23
C GLU A 457 3.87 3.60 19.27
N ALA A 458 3.69 3.37 17.98
CA ALA A 458 4.22 4.25 16.94
C ALA A 458 3.45 5.58 16.94
N TYR A 459 4.10 6.63 16.44
CA TYR A 459 3.42 7.92 16.30
C TYR A 459 2.27 7.84 15.31
N GLY A 460 1.19 8.59 15.57
CA GLY A 460 0.03 8.63 14.69
C GLY A 460 0.32 9.26 13.33
N MET A 461 -0.57 9.01 12.40
CA MET A 461 -0.52 9.51 11.03
C MET A 461 -1.51 10.66 10.86
N MET A 462 -1.08 11.74 10.19
CA MET A 462 -1.96 12.87 9.90
C MET A 462 -2.82 12.57 8.67
N PRO A 463 -4.12 12.86 8.72
CA PRO A 463 -4.96 12.82 7.53
C PRO A 463 -4.42 13.71 6.41
N VAL A 464 -4.59 13.27 5.18
CA VAL A 464 -4.28 14.08 4.00
C VAL A 464 -5.33 15.18 3.80
N PRO A 465 -4.99 16.30 3.15
CA PRO A 465 -5.91 17.43 3.01
C PRO A 465 -7.20 17.15 2.24
N TYR A 466 -7.24 16.09 1.46
CA TYR A 466 -8.41 15.69 0.66
C TYR A 466 -9.24 14.59 1.32
N ALA A 467 -8.89 14.15 2.52
CA ALA A 467 -9.62 13.16 3.29
C ALA A 467 -10.13 13.74 4.61
N HIS A 468 -11.40 13.52 4.86
CA HIS A 468 -12.05 13.82 6.11
C HIS A 468 -12.23 12.53 6.89
N CYS A 469 -11.49 12.37 7.98
CA CYS A 469 -11.50 11.16 8.80
C CYS A 469 -12.26 11.41 10.09
N CYS A 470 -12.97 10.39 10.54
CA CYS A 470 -13.72 10.37 11.79
C CYS A 470 -13.53 9.01 12.48
N VAL A 471 -13.78 8.94 13.77
CA VAL A 471 -13.82 7.67 14.52
C VAL A 471 -15.18 7.52 15.15
N LEU A 472 -15.88 6.44 14.85
CA LEU A 472 -17.26 6.21 15.27
C LEU A 472 -17.37 5.02 16.22
N LYS A 473 -18.22 5.16 17.24
CA LYS A 473 -18.67 4.08 18.12
C LYS A 473 -20.19 4.00 18.14
N LYS A 474 -20.76 2.87 18.56
CA LYS A 474 -22.18 2.79 18.86
C LYS A 474 -22.45 3.34 20.26
N ASN A 475 -23.47 4.20 20.37
CA ASN A 475 -24.00 4.67 21.65
C ASN A 475 -24.94 3.63 22.28
N GLU A 476 -25.55 3.95 23.42
CA GLU A 476 -26.48 3.09 24.13
C GLU A 476 -27.76 2.78 23.32
N ASP A 477 -28.18 3.69 22.43
CA ASP A 477 -29.32 3.54 21.55
C ASP A 477 -28.99 2.72 20.27
N GLY A 478 -27.72 2.31 20.10
CA GLY A 478 -27.24 1.55 18.95
C GLY A 478 -26.93 2.40 17.72
N GLU A 479 -27.03 3.73 17.82
CA GLU A 479 -26.67 4.67 16.75
C GLU A 479 -25.16 4.94 16.77
N TYR A 480 -24.57 5.23 15.60
CA TYR A 480 -23.16 5.61 15.53
C TYR A 480 -22.97 7.08 15.90
N GLU A 481 -22.04 7.34 16.81
CA GLU A 481 -21.62 8.68 17.20
C GLU A 481 -20.10 8.80 17.17
N GLU A 482 -19.59 10.02 17.04
CA GLU A 482 -18.16 10.30 17.04
C GLU A 482 -17.55 10.09 18.41
N CYS A 483 -16.38 9.45 18.44
CA CYS A 483 -15.56 9.24 19.63
C CYS A 483 -14.86 10.52 20.07
N ASP A 484 -14.61 10.65 21.38
CA ASP A 484 -13.69 11.64 21.93
C ASP A 484 -12.23 11.31 21.58
N TYR A 485 -11.33 12.28 21.83
CA TYR A 485 -9.89 12.06 21.68
C TYR A 485 -9.41 10.90 22.52
N TYR A 486 -8.55 10.05 21.93
CA TYR A 486 -8.01 8.82 22.53
C TYR A 486 -9.05 7.72 22.79
N GLU A 487 -10.27 7.88 22.36
CA GLU A 487 -11.29 6.86 22.43
C GLU A 487 -11.30 6.01 21.16
N ASN A 488 -11.28 4.69 21.35
CA ASN A 488 -11.23 3.75 20.22
C ASN A 488 -12.62 3.51 19.61
N GLY A 489 -12.67 3.56 18.30
CA GLY A 489 -13.84 3.26 17.51
C GLY A 489 -13.47 2.81 16.11
N ILE A 490 -14.43 2.73 15.22
CA ILE A 490 -14.24 2.40 13.81
C ILE A 490 -13.74 3.67 13.10
N ILE A 491 -12.58 3.58 12.46
CA ILE A 491 -12.08 4.64 11.58
C ILE A 491 -12.92 4.63 10.31
N VAL A 492 -13.44 5.79 9.98
CA VAL A 492 -14.22 6.05 8.77
C VAL A 492 -13.67 7.27 8.06
N ALA A 493 -13.84 7.35 6.76
CA ALA A 493 -13.39 8.50 5.99
C ALA A 493 -14.32 8.80 4.83
N ASN A 494 -14.35 10.07 4.45
CA ASN A 494 -14.83 10.53 3.17
C ASN A 494 -13.69 11.24 2.45
N SER A 495 -13.37 10.82 1.23
CA SER A 495 -12.23 11.32 0.49
C SER A 495 -12.56 11.52 -0.99
N ALA A 496 -11.92 12.50 -1.61
CA ALA A 496 -11.97 12.66 -3.05
C ALA A 496 -11.31 11.51 -3.82
N THR A 497 -10.50 10.70 -3.14
CA THR A 497 -9.83 9.52 -3.70
C THR A 497 -10.58 8.22 -3.45
N THR A 498 -11.69 8.26 -2.71
CA THR A 498 -12.53 7.08 -2.51
C THR A 498 -12.89 6.45 -3.86
N MET A 499 -12.75 5.14 -3.96
CA MET A 499 -13.08 4.37 -5.16
C MET A 499 -14.49 4.72 -5.68
N ALA A 500 -14.74 4.49 -6.96
CA ALA A 500 -16.08 4.66 -7.48
C ALA A 500 -17.03 3.61 -6.91
N ARG A 501 -16.60 2.36 -6.87
CA ARG A 501 -17.35 1.22 -6.36
C ARG A 501 -16.51 -0.06 -6.39
N TYR A 502 -17.03 -1.11 -5.74
CA TYR A 502 -16.61 -2.46 -6.09
C TYR A 502 -17.22 -2.85 -7.45
N LYS A 503 -16.40 -3.37 -8.33
CA LYS A 503 -16.85 -3.80 -9.66
C LYS A 503 -17.83 -4.98 -9.53
N ASN A 504 -19.02 -4.80 -10.10
CA ASN A 504 -20.10 -5.79 -10.13
C ASN A 504 -20.55 -6.28 -8.73
N ASP A 505 -20.41 -5.45 -7.68
CA ASP A 505 -20.81 -5.82 -6.32
C ASP A 505 -21.36 -4.60 -5.56
N TRP A 506 -22.57 -4.21 -5.93
CA TRP A 506 -23.25 -3.07 -5.32
C TRP A 506 -23.56 -3.29 -3.83
N GLU A 507 -23.91 -4.51 -3.45
CA GLU A 507 -24.22 -4.82 -2.05
C GLU A 507 -22.99 -4.66 -1.16
N LYS A 508 -21.84 -5.12 -1.59
CA LYS A 508 -20.59 -4.86 -0.84
C LYS A 508 -20.21 -3.38 -0.83
N THR A 509 -20.48 -2.65 -1.91
CA THR A 509 -20.25 -1.20 -1.94
C THR A 509 -21.08 -0.49 -0.88
N LYS A 510 -22.39 -0.80 -0.81
CA LYS A 510 -23.29 -0.24 0.22
C LYS A 510 -22.90 -0.65 1.64
N ALA A 511 -22.41 -1.87 1.82
CA ALA A 511 -22.04 -2.40 3.14
C ALA A 511 -20.84 -1.65 3.78
N LEU A 512 -20.09 -0.84 3.02
CA LEU A 512 -19.06 0.00 3.58
C LEU A 512 -19.59 1.26 4.26
N VAL A 513 -20.84 1.64 4.02
CA VAL A 513 -21.39 2.88 4.52
C VAL A 513 -21.86 2.74 5.96
N ILE A 514 -21.42 3.65 6.81
CA ILE A 514 -21.86 3.83 8.19
C ILE A 514 -22.48 5.22 8.29
N THR A 515 -23.77 5.28 8.62
CA THR A 515 -24.45 6.57 8.84
C THR A 515 -24.39 6.93 10.33
N ASP A 516 -23.92 8.12 10.64
CA ASP A 516 -23.87 8.62 12.02
C ASP A 516 -25.25 9.15 12.50
N LYS A 517 -25.38 9.37 13.79
CA LYS A 517 -26.63 9.87 14.41
C LYS A 517 -27.13 11.22 13.85
N TYR A 518 -26.29 11.91 13.11
CA TYR A 518 -26.63 13.17 12.48
C TYR A 518 -27.06 13.01 11.01
N GLY A 519 -27.02 11.78 10.50
CA GLY A 519 -27.39 11.46 9.12
C GLY A 519 -26.29 11.80 8.12
N ILE A 520 -25.04 11.71 8.55
CA ILE A 520 -23.87 11.79 7.66
C ILE A 520 -23.40 10.38 7.34
N ASP A 521 -23.33 10.05 6.07
CA ASP A 521 -22.74 8.82 5.60
C ASP A 521 -21.21 8.91 5.55
N TRP A 522 -20.58 7.89 6.08
CA TRP A 522 -19.14 7.70 6.09
C TRP A 522 -18.79 6.36 5.45
N VAL A 523 -17.66 6.29 4.77
CA VAL A 523 -17.14 5.02 4.23
C VAL A 523 -16.16 4.42 5.24
N SER A 524 -16.42 3.17 5.63
CA SER A 524 -15.62 2.45 6.64
C SER A 524 -14.26 2.05 6.10
N CYS A 525 -13.20 2.32 6.87
CA CYS A 525 -11.86 1.77 6.63
C CYS A 525 -11.69 0.34 7.17
N ASN A 526 -12.71 -0.24 7.79
CA ASN A 526 -12.66 -1.56 8.44
C ASN A 526 -11.54 -1.74 9.47
N VAL A 527 -11.14 -0.65 10.12
CA VAL A 527 -10.06 -0.61 11.11
C VAL A 527 -10.54 0.09 12.37
N PHE A 528 -10.19 -0.45 13.54
CA PHE A 528 -10.30 0.25 14.81
C PHE A 528 -9.11 1.16 15.04
N GLY A 529 -9.35 2.28 15.71
CA GLY A 529 -8.34 3.22 16.10
C GLY A 529 -8.90 4.40 16.85
N TYR A 530 -8.09 5.42 17.04
CA TYR A 530 -8.49 6.67 17.70
C TYR A 530 -7.79 7.87 17.06
N ILE A 531 -8.28 9.06 17.37
CA ILE A 531 -7.65 10.33 17.03
C ILE A 531 -7.07 10.93 18.31
N ASP A 532 -5.84 11.41 18.28
CA ASP A 532 -5.21 12.12 19.37
C ASP A 532 -5.46 13.64 19.29
N LYS A 533 -5.09 14.38 20.36
CA LYS A 533 -5.28 15.84 20.43
C LYS A 533 -4.48 16.63 19.40
N THR A 534 -3.55 16.02 18.70
CA THR A 534 -2.84 16.64 17.57
C THR A 534 -3.58 16.46 16.24
N GLY A 535 -4.65 15.66 16.22
CA GLY A 535 -5.39 15.26 15.04
C GLY A 535 -4.80 14.05 14.31
N ALA A 536 -3.79 13.40 14.89
CA ALA A 536 -3.20 12.21 14.29
C ALA A 536 -4.06 10.96 14.56
N ILE A 537 -4.14 10.11 13.57
CA ILE A 537 -4.87 8.83 13.60
C ILE A 537 -3.92 7.72 14.03
N HIS A 538 -4.35 6.93 15.00
CA HIS A 538 -3.65 5.75 15.49
C HIS A 538 -4.47 4.51 15.15
N MET A 539 -4.01 3.76 14.16
CA MET A 539 -4.62 2.48 13.77
C MET A 539 -4.28 1.37 14.77
N LYS A 540 -5.23 0.50 15.05
CA LYS A 540 -5.08 -0.60 16.01
C LYS A 540 -5.23 -1.96 15.34
N ASP A 541 -6.43 -2.32 14.89
CA ASP A 541 -6.74 -3.63 14.35
C ASP A 541 -7.94 -3.55 13.41
N ARG A 542 -8.23 -4.63 12.72
CA ARG A 542 -9.41 -4.73 11.87
C ARG A 542 -10.68 -4.85 12.71
N VAL A 543 -11.79 -4.32 12.20
CA VAL A 543 -13.10 -4.38 12.87
C VAL A 543 -13.58 -5.82 13.05
N ASP A 544 -13.26 -6.71 12.10
CA ASP A 544 -13.64 -8.12 12.11
C ASP A 544 -12.79 -9.00 13.05
N SER A 545 -11.84 -8.41 13.78
CA SER A 545 -10.97 -9.16 14.71
C SER A 545 -11.53 -9.32 16.12
N GLN A 546 -12.66 -8.69 16.47
CA GLN A 546 -13.27 -8.85 17.79
C GLN A 546 -13.72 -10.29 18.06
N VAL A 547 -13.58 -10.74 19.30
CA VAL A 547 -13.89 -12.11 19.73
C VAL A 547 -14.81 -12.09 20.92
N THR A 548 -15.90 -12.86 20.86
CA THR A 548 -16.77 -13.08 22.01
C THR A 548 -16.45 -14.44 22.63
N LEU A 549 -16.06 -14.42 23.91
CA LEU A 549 -15.77 -15.63 24.68
C LEU A 549 -17.04 -16.37 25.06
N GLU A 550 -16.89 -17.61 25.55
CA GLU A 550 -17.99 -18.49 25.95
C GLU A 550 -18.87 -17.90 27.08
N ASN A 551 -18.30 -17.02 27.88
CA ASN A 551 -19.00 -16.28 28.94
C ASN A 551 -19.73 -15.01 28.46
N GLY A 552 -19.77 -14.76 27.14
CA GLY A 552 -20.40 -13.59 26.53
C GLY A 552 -19.52 -12.31 26.56
N LYS A 553 -18.30 -12.37 27.11
CA LYS A 553 -17.40 -11.21 27.15
C LYS A 553 -16.75 -10.99 25.78
N THR A 554 -16.90 -9.80 25.22
CA THR A 554 -16.21 -9.41 24.00
C THR A 554 -14.81 -8.87 24.31
N VAL A 555 -13.82 -9.42 23.64
CA VAL A 555 -12.40 -9.06 23.76
C VAL A 555 -11.86 -8.64 22.40
N PHE A 556 -11.07 -7.59 22.40
CA PHE A 556 -10.41 -7.08 21.21
C PHE A 556 -8.93 -7.48 21.23
N PRO A 557 -8.46 -8.31 20.31
CA PRO A 557 -7.07 -8.77 20.26
C PRO A 557 -6.06 -7.62 20.25
N TYR A 558 -6.37 -6.50 19.59
CA TYR A 558 -5.48 -5.34 19.58
C TYR A 558 -5.19 -4.78 20.98
N LYS A 559 -6.16 -4.82 21.92
CA LYS A 559 -5.92 -4.37 23.31
C LYS A 559 -4.85 -5.21 24.00
N ILE A 560 -4.86 -6.51 23.73
CA ILE A 560 -3.84 -7.43 24.24
C ILE A 560 -2.48 -7.13 23.56
N ALA A 561 -2.48 -6.87 22.24
CA ALA A 561 -1.28 -6.53 21.48
C ALA A 561 -0.66 -5.21 21.96
N ASP A 562 -1.47 -4.18 22.19
CA ASP A 562 -1.02 -2.88 22.70
C ASP A 562 -0.36 -3.02 24.09
N GLU A 563 -1.03 -3.74 25.00
CA GLU A 563 -0.48 -3.97 26.34
C GLU A 563 0.78 -4.83 26.29
N ALA A 564 0.86 -5.81 25.39
CA ALA A 564 2.04 -6.63 25.22
C ALA A 564 3.28 -5.82 24.78
N GLN A 565 3.08 -4.73 24.05
CA GLN A 565 4.18 -3.88 23.56
C GLN A 565 4.61 -2.80 24.56
N LYS A 566 3.73 -2.40 25.48
CA LYS A 566 4.05 -1.38 26.48
C LYS A 566 5.17 -1.86 27.40
N ASP A 567 6.19 -1.02 27.58
CA ASP A 567 7.33 -1.24 28.49
C ASP A 567 8.22 -2.46 28.21
N VAL A 568 7.92 -3.27 27.20
CA VAL A 568 8.74 -4.45 26.86
C VAL A 568 9.79 -4.03 25.82
N LYS A 569 10.91 -3.48 26.30
CA LYS A 569 11.96 -2.82 25.50
C LYS A 569 12.58 -3.67 24.38
N ASN A 570 12.47 -4.98 24.45
CA ASN A 570 13.20 -5.92 23.59
C ASN A 570 12.29 -6.73 22.67
N LEU A 571 11.00 -6.41 22.59
CA LEU A 571 10.10 -6.91 21.55
C LEU A 571 10.34 -6.14 20.25
N LEU A 572 10.48 -6.89 19.17
CA LEU A 572 10.47 -6.34 17.81
C LEU A 572 9.04 -6.20 17.32
N SER A 573 8.34 -7.32 17.24
CA SER A 573 6.99 -7.44 16.70
C SER A 573 6.08 -8.19 17.65
N THR A 574 4.80 -7.85 17.64
CA THR A 574 3.75 -8.56 18.37
C THR A 574 2.48 -8.59 17.53
N VAL A 575 1.88 -9.76 17.41
CA VAL A 575 0.58 -9.97 16.75
C VAL A 575 -0.25 -10.87 17.64
N VAL A 576 -1.49 -10.52 17.91
CA VAL A 576 -2.40 -11.37 18.68
C VAL A 576 -3.38 -12.03 17.72
N THR A 577 -3.43 -13.36 17.78
CA THR A 577 -4.37 -14.20 17.04
C THR A 577 -5.21 -15.01 18.00
N THR A 578 -6.25 -15.65 17.50
CA THR A 578 -7.10 -16.54 18.28
C THR A 578 -6.98 -17.98 17.81
N ALA A 579 -7.19 -18.91 18.73
CA ALA A 579 -7.36 -20.32 18.42
C ALA A 579 -8.42 -20.92 19.34
N GLU A 580 -9.11 -21.94 18.85
CA GLU A 580 -10.08 -22.70 19.63
C GLU A 580 -9.52 -24.09 19.95
N GLU A 581 -9.65 -24.52 21.21
CA GLU A 581 -9.28 -25.86 21.66
C GLU A 581 -10.26 -26.29 22.76
N ASP A 582 -10.82 -27.48 22.64
CA ASP A 582 -11.80 -28.06 23.61
C ASP A 582 -12.98 -27.12 23.94
N GLY A 583 -13.49 -26.39 22.93
CA GLY A 583 -14.61 -25.45 23.09
C GLY A 583 -14.24 -24.16 23.83
N LYS A 584 -12.96 -23.88 24.01
CA LYS A 584 -12.46 -22.63 24.60
C LYS A 584 -11.67 -21.82 23.56
N THR A 585 -11.89 -20.51 23.58
CA THR A 585 -11.13 -19.58 22.77
C THR A 585 -9.90 -19.08 23.52
N TYR A 586 -8.76 -19.14 22.87
CA TYR A 586 -7.47 -18.66 23.39
C TYR A 586 -6.94 -17.49 22.56
N PHE A 587 -6.36 -16.49 23.22
CA PHE A 587 -5.62 -15.39 22.63
C PHE A 587 -4.14 -15.72 22.61
N ILE A 588 -3.56 -15.79 21.43
CA ILE A 588 -2.16 -16.16 21.27
C ILE A 588 -1.35 -14.92 21.00
N VAL A 589 -0.52 -14.52 21.94
CA VAL A 589 0.44 -13.44 21.80
C VAL A 589 1.65 -13.98 21.03
N ASN A 590 1.64 -13.76 19.73
CA ASN A 590 2.74 -14.10 18.83
C ASN A 590 3.77 -12.96 18.87
N PHE A 591 5.02 -13.26 19.14
CA PHE A 591 6.02 -12.22 19.33
C PHE A 591 7.39 -12.59 18.77
N GLN A 592 8.19 -11.56 18.46
CA GLN A 592 9.60 -11.67 18.08
C GLN A 592 10.46 -10.78 18.98
N TYR A 593 11.68 -11.26 19.30
CA TYR A 593 12.67 -10.45 19.99
C TYR A 593 13.41 -9.52 19.02
N SER A 594 13.83 -8.36 19.53
CA SER A 594 14.72 -7.48 18.76
C SER A 594 16.09 -8.14 18.59
N PRO A 595 16.62 -8.26 17.37
CA PRO A 595 17.93 -8.86 17.12
C PRO A 595 19.10 -7.98 17.56
N LEU A 596 18.87 -6.70 17.86
CA LEU A 596 19.91 -5.74 18.25
C LEU A 596 20.31 -5.84 19.73
N ARG A 597 19.62 -6.63 20.54
CA ARG A 597 19.87 -6.73 21.98
C ARG A 597 20.15 -8.16 22.42
N LYS A 598 21.17 -8.29 23.29
CA LYS A 598 21.62 -9.58 23.86
C LYS A 598 20.97 -9.90 25.22
N ASP A 599 19.93 -9.17 25.63
CA ASP A 599 19.33 -9.30 26.96
C ASP A 599 18.64 -10.67 27.15
N HIS A 600 18.52 -11.09 28.41
CA HIS A 600 18.02 -12.39 28.79
C HIS A 600 16.59 -12.63 28.29
N LYS A 601 16.45 -13.51 27.30
CA LYS A 601 15.20 -13.84 26.61
C LYS A 601 14.09 -14.33 27.55
N HIS A 602 14.45 -14.93 28.70
CA HIS A 602 13.49 -15.39 29.69
C HIS A 602 12.81 -14.25 30.46
N ASP A 603 13.51 -13.14 30.70
CA ASP A 603 12.96 -12.02 31.46
C ASP A 603 11.91 -11.27 30.67
N ILE A 604 12.02 -11.25 29.32
CA ILE A 604 11.03 -10.63 28.45
C ILE A 604 9.70 -11.37 28.53
N VAL A 605 9.72 -12.69 28.46
CA VAL A 605 8.48 -13.49 28.53
C VAL A 605 7.83 -13.36 29.91
N ARG A 606 8.62 -13.32 30.99
CA ARG A 606 8.10 -13.11 32.35
C ARG A 606 7.49 -11.72 32.50
N ALA A 607 8.15 -10.70 31.97
CA ALA A 607 7.62 -9.34 32.00
C ALA A 607 6.31 -9.24 31.19
N LEU A 608 6.25 -9.89 30.03
CA LEU A 608 5.05 -9.97 29.20
C LEU A 608 3.90 -10.66 29.94
N ASP A 609 4.15 -11.82 30.55
CA ASP A 609 3.13 -12.58 31.31
C ASP A 609 2.63 -11.80 32.53
N ALA A 610 3.54 -11.20 33.30
CA ALA A 610 3.18 -10.36 34.44
C ALA A 610 2.31 -9.18 34.02
N ARG A 611 2.58 -8.58 32.85
CA ARG A 611 1.78 -7.53 32.27
C ARG A 611 0.39 -8.03 31.88
N MET A 612 0.31 -9.14 31.17
CA MET A 612 -0.97 -9.74 30.78
C MET A 612 -1.83 -10.10 31.98
N LYS A 613 -1.22 -10.66 33.01
CA LYS A 613 -1.90 -10.99 34.27
C LYS A 613 -2.44 -9.74 34.98
N LYS A 614 -1.71 -8.64 34.94
CA LYS A 614 -2.12 -7.39 35.58
C LYS A 614 -3.26 -6.69 34.82
N GLU A 615 -3.15 -6.59 33.51
CA GLU A 615 -4.07 -5.80 32.67
C GLU A 615 -5.31 -6.61 32.23
N PHE A 616 -5.19 -7.94 32.18
CA PHE A 616 -6.26 -8.86 31.76
C PHE A 616 -6.48 -10.00 32.76
N PRO A 617 -6.72 -9.71 34.06
CA PRO A 617 -6.83 -10.76 35.08
C PRO A 617 -7.95 -11.76 34.76
N ASP A 618 -9.09 -11.30 34.24
CA ASP A 618 -10.27 -12.12 33.96
C ASP A 618 -10.14 -13.06 32.77
N ILE A 619 -9.19 -12.80 31.88
CA ILE A 619 -8.94 -13.59 30.67
C ILE A 619 -7.50 -14.11 30.58
N HIS A 620 -6.70 -13.95 31.64
CA HIS A 620 -5.30 -14.38 31.64
C HIS A 620 -5.19 -15.90 31.36
N ASP A 621 -6.11 -16.71 31.84
CA ASP A 621 -6.15 -18.17 31.61
C ASP A 621 -6.45 -18.51 30.12
N HIS A 622 -6.95 -17.55 29.34
CA HIS A 622 -7.13 -17.68 27.90
C HIS A 622 -5.92 -17.17 27.10
N ILE A 623 -4.89 -16.57 27.75
CA ILE A 623 -3.73 -16.03 27.05
C ILE A 623 -2.65 -17.11 26.93
N ARG A 624 -2.11 -17.23 25.72
CA ARG A 624 -0.99 -18.11 25.36
C ARG A 624 0.07 -17.32 24.64
N TYR A 625 1.28 -17.83 24.62
CA TYR A 625 2.43 -17.19 23.99
C TYR A 625 2.99 -18.09 22.91
N ARG A 626 3.32 -17.49 21.75
CA ARG A 626 4.07 -18.16 20.68
C ARG A 626 5.22 -17.26 20.26
N ARG A 627 6.42 -17.80 20.29
CA ARG A 627 7.60 -17.08 19.86
C ARG A 627 7.92 -17.39 18.41
N PHE A 628 8.05 -16.33 17.59
CA PHE A 628 8.65 -16.43 16.26
C PHE A 628 10.14 -16.10 16.36
N ALA A 629 10.99 -17.02 15.92
CA ALA A 629 12.43 -16.82 15.90
C ALA A 629 12.83 -15.91 14.73
N GLU A 630 14.02 -15.30 14.83
CA GLU A 630 14.56 -14.47 13.74
C GLU A 630 14.71 -15.22 12.41
N ARG A 631 15.00 -16.53 12.45
CA ARG A 631 15.12 -17.39 11.26
C ARG A 631 13.78 -17.81 10.69
N TYR A 632 12.72 -17.71 11.48
CA TYR A 632 11.34 -18.00 11.11
C TYR A 632 10.53 -16.75 11.38
N PRO A 633 10.60 -15.75 10.48
CA PRO A 633 9.78 -14.55 10.61
C PRO A 633 8.30 -14.93 10.50
N PHE A 634 7.44 -13.99 10.84
CA PHE A 634 6.02 -14.17 10.56
C PHE A 634 5.81 -14.56 9.10
N PRO A 635 4.91 -15.51 8.79
CA PRO A 635 4.55 -15.83 7.43
C PRO A 635 4.00 -14.58 6.71
N VAL A 636 4.19 -14.53 5.41
CA VAL A 636 3.79 -13.38 4.60
C VAL A 636 2.88 -13.79 3.45
N THR A 637 1.94 -12.92 3.09
CA THR A 637 1.09 -13.07 1.90
C THR A 637 1.90 -12.86 0.62
N GLY A 638 1.34 -13.20 -0.54
CA GLY A 638 1.92 -12.86 -1.84
C GLY A 638 2.18 -11.37 -2.02
N ALA A 639 1.40 -10.51 -1.37
CA ALA A 639 1.62 -9.05 -1.33
C ALA A 639 2.69 -8.60 -0.30
N GLY A 640 3.46 -9.52 0.28
CA GLY A 640 4.53 -9.22 1.24
C GLY A 640 4.08 -8.74 2.62
N LYS A 641 2.77 -8.73 2.91
CA LYS A 641 2.21 -8.40 4.23
C LYS A 641 2.26 -9.60 5.16
N ARG A 642 2.24 -9.38 6.47
CA ARG A 642 2.09 -10.49 7.44
C ARG A 642 0.82 -11.28 7.15
N SER A 643 0.95 -12.60 7.02
CA SER A 643 -0.16 -13.50 6.83
C SER A 643 -0.76 -13.89 8.20
N VAL A 644 -1.66 -13.06 8.72
CA VAL A 644 -2.37 -13.35 9.97
C VAL A 644 -3.15 -14.67 9.84
N VAL A 645 -3.68 -14.98 8.65
CA VAL A 645 -4.41 -16.22 8.37
C VAL A 645 -3.52 -17.44 8.57
N GLU A 646 -2.28 -17.43 8.06
CA GLU A 646 -1.35 -18.55 8.29
C GLU A 646 -0.97 -18.70 9.76
N VAL A 647 -0.82 -17.57 10.49
CA VAL A 647 -0.57 -17.62 11.94
C VAL A 647 -1.78 -18.17 12.70
N ILE A 648 -3.01 -17.83 12.28
CA ILE A 648 -4.26 -18.39 12.83
C ILE A 648 -4.32 -19.91 12.55
N ASN A 649 -3.97 -20.33 11.32
CA ASN A 649 -4.00 -21.75 10.93
C ASN A 649 -3.02 -22.61 11.71
N MET A 650 -2.01 -22.02 12.37
CA MET A 650 -1.14 -22.75 13.32
C MET A 650 -1.88 -23.18 14.59
N GLY A 651 -3.10 -22.67 14.83
CA GLY A 651 -3.91 -23.02 16.01
C GLY A 651 -3.13 -22.87 17.30
N MET A 652 -3.14 -23.93 18.11
CA MET A 652 -2.39 -24.02 19.38
C MET A 652 -0.97 -24.56 19.20
N ASP A 653 -0.51 -24.90 18.01
CA ASP A 653 0.83 -25.41 17.79
C ASP A 653 1.90 -24.42 18.27
N TYR A 654 2.93 -24.94 18.94
CA TYR A 654 4.05 -24.17 19.50
C TYR A 654 3.67 -23.11 20.54
N THR A 655 2.46 -23.18 21.10
CA THR A 655 2.04 -22.27 22.18
C THR A 655 2.45 -22.77 23.55
N PHE A 656 2.64 -21.82 24.46
CA PHE A 656 2.93 -22.09 25.87
C PHE A 656 2.30 -21.05 26.79
N LYS A 657 2.18 -21.39 28.07
CA LYS A 657 1.88 -20.46 29.17
C LYS A 657 3.05 -20.46 30.17
N LEU A 658 3.04 -19.53 31.09
CA LEU A 658 3.94 -19.58 32.24
C LEU A 658 3.23 -20.08 33.50
N GLU A 659 3.76 -21.11 34.11
CA GLU A 659 3.35 -21.59 35.43
C GLU A 659 4.55 -21.47 36.40
N ASN A 660 4.37 -20.72 37.46
CA ASN A 660 5.47 -20.45 38.42
C ASN A 660 6.75 -19.94 37.73
N GLY A 661 6.60 -19.12 36.69
CA GLY A 661 7.71 -18.58 35.93
C GLY A 661 8.42 -19.57 34.99
N LYS A 662 7.91 -20.79 34.87
CA LYS A 662 8.41 -21.81 33.94
C LYS A 662 7.48 -21.96 32.74
N LYS A 663 8.07 -22.23 31.59
CA LYS A 663 7.32 -22.47 30.34
C LYS A 663 6.65 -23.84 30.39
N VAL A 664 5.32 -23.86 30.18
CA VAL A 664 4.51 -25.08 30.03
C VAL A 664 3.87 -25.03 28.65
N TRP A 665 4.17 -26.02 27.83
CA TRP A 665 3.63 -26.12 26.48
C TRP A 665 2.15 -26.49 26.56
N THR A 666 1.34 -25.81 25.71
CA THR A 666 -0.13 -25.94 25.67
C THR A 666 -0.64 -26.46 24.33
N GLY A 667 0.18 -26.50 23.31
CA GLY A 667 -0.13 -27.08 22.00
C GLY A 667 0.82 -28.21 21.63
N LYS A 668 0.63 -28.77 20.44
CA LYS A 668 1.52 -29.79 19.91
C LYS A 668 2.93 -29.23 19.81
N HIS A 669 3.81 -29.82 20.59
CA HIS A 669 5.23 -29.58 20.53
C HIS A 669 5.90 -30.77 19.80
N GLU A 670 5.42 -31.08 18.61
CA GLU A 670 6.12 -32.04 17.78
C GLU A 670 7.41 -31.37 17.29
N LYS A 671 8.53 -32.06 17.48
CA LYS A 671 9.72 -31.78 16.69
C LYS A 671 9.22 -31.72 15.25
N ALA A 672 9.34 -30.57 14.61
CA ALA A 672 8.85 -30.39 13.26
C ALA A 672 9.25 -31.62 12.42
N ALA A 673 8.37 -32.08 11.57
CA ALA A 673 8.57 -33.29 10.75
C ALA A 673 9.87 -33.23 9.92
N ASP A 674 10.49 -32.05 9.82
CA ASP A 674 11.82 -31.85 9.26
C ASP A 674 12.73 -31.21 10.34
N PRO A 675 13.59 -32.00 11.00
CA PRO A 675 14.56 -31.49 12.00
C PRO A 675 15.55 -30.47 11.41
N LYS A 676 15.69 -30.38 10.08
CA LYS A 676 16.50 -29.36 9.39
C LYS A 676 15.78 -28.03 9.30
N LYS A 677 14.45 -28.02 9.38
CA LYS A 677 13.62 -26.83 9.38
C LYS A 677 13.22 -26.34 10.77
N ALA A 678 13.32 -27.20 11.77
CA ALA A 678 13.04 -26.85 13.15
C ALA A 678 14.21 -26.04 13.72
N ASP A 679 14.05 -24.74 13.84
CA ASP A 679 14.96 -23.96 14.69
C ASP A 679 14.75 -24.37 16.16
N LYS A 680 15.77 -24.96 16.79
CA LYS A 680 15.74 -25.30 18.20
C LYS A 680 15.43 -24.09 19.12
N SER A 681 15.57 -22.86 18.62
CA SER A 681 15.20 -21.64 19.32
C SER A 681 13.69 -21.34 19.29
N PHE A 682 12.94 -22.06 18.46
CA PHE A 682 11.47 -22.00 18.45
C PHE A 682 10.88 -22.63 19.72
N PHE A 683 11.64 -23.50 20.35
CA PHE A 683 11.22 -24.32 21.47
C PHE A 683 11.76 -23.83 22.82
#